data_436fb233decc140284a5b050f0e1ac03
#
_entry.id   436fb233decc140284a5b050f0e1ac03
#
_cell.length_a   1.000
_cell.length_b   1.000
_cell.length_c   1.000
_cell.angle_alpha   90.00
_cell.angle_beta   90.00
_cell.angle_gamma   90.00
#
_symmetry.space_group_name_H-M   'P 1'
#
loop_
_entity.id
_entity.type
_entity.pdbx_description
1 polymer ?
#
loop_
_entity_poly.entity_id
_entity_poly.type
_entity_poly.pdbx_seq_one_letter_code
_entity_poly.pdbx_strand_id
1 'polypeptide(L)'
;MKSKLNIYYKYLLASGFAAVTLSCSNTKFLKEGQMLYTGGEVKIENDTISKKDKNELQAALEENLVPKPNSTILGLRPKLYFYNIAKEPKKDKGFNYWLKYKVGEKPVLLGDVDREFNKDIIQNYSENKGYFNAKATYDTVSKNKKAQVIYTLRPGARYLISNVKFQKDSSLINKEIQTFTNKTFLKSGNPFDLDVIKSERDRIDNGLKERGFYYFSADNIIVQADSTVSKGHKVELNVKLKEDTPELATEQFSINNVIVFPTYNIQDVKKGKYSVPMNPDSLAKYAYDDIYVIDPQHKFKPKIFDRALYFKKGDLYNRSNHNLSLNRLISLGVFKFVKNEFVVSDSLNHKFDAYYLLTPRQIQSLRLEALGRTNSANYAGSELNLNWTHRNFFKGAEQFKAAVYGAFDVQMGGQENAKNIFRAGANVQLSIPRIVAPFRFNSSSAFVPRTNITLGYELLNRTEYYKLNNFSASFGYVWKENARKEHDLKVIDITLVSPANVTELYNSLAAKSDAMRRVVAKQLIFGPTYSYTYTNTMLPKTNTFYYKGTLDLAGNITGLVTGANAKKDKQKEIFGVPFSQYAKIENDVRFYHKFTEKSSFASRFIGGIAYPYGNSEFVPFSKQFFTGGSNSIRAFRARTLGPGSFDPRKVGQEFIIDQSGDIKLELNAEYRANLYKFLNVAAFVDAGNVWLMHDDPSRPGAKFTKDFFNEIAVGAGVGLRLDFSILILRLDLAMPLRVPYYEKGDRWTVDRINFGDSSWRKDNLILNIAIGYPF
;
A
#
# COMPACT_ATOMS: atom_id res chain seq x y z
N MET A 1 -28.71 17.32 -41.73
CA MET A 1 -28.14 15.97 -41.96
C MET A 1 -27.36 15.39 -40.80
N LYS A 2 -26.72 16.17 -39.92
CA LYS A 2 -25.92 15.66 -38.75
C LYS A 2 -26.77 15.04 -37.61
N SER A 3 -28.02 15.42 -37.43
CA SER A 3 -28.89 14.88 -36.35
C SER A 3 -29.42 13.46 -36.62
N LYS A 4 -29.65 13.10 -37.86
CA LYS A 4 -30.08 11.75 -38.25
C LYS A 4 -28.96 10.70 -38.14
N LEU A 5 -27.72 11.11 -38.41
CA LEU A 5 -26.55 10.20 -38.28
C LEU A 5 -26.32 9.73 -36.84
N ASN A 6 -26.55 10.60 -35.83
CA ASN A 6 -26.38 10.30 -34.41
C ASN A 6 -27.43 9.31 -33.86
N ILE A 7 -28.64 9.32 -34.46
CA ILE A 7 -29.70 8.39 -34.09
C ILE A 7 -29.39 7.00 -34.65
N TYR A 8 -28.90 6.88 -35.87
CA TYR A 8 -28.47 5.61 -36.47
C TYR A 8 -27.28 4.98 -35.71
N TYR A 9 -26.32 5.78 -35.23
CA TYR A 9 -25.20 5.29 -34.45
C TYR A 9 -25.64 4.72 -33.07
N LYS A 10 -26.65 5.35 -32.45
CA LYS A 10 -27.22 4.85 -31.17
C LYS A 10 -28.00 3.54 -31.38
N TYR A 11 -28.76 3.45 -32.46
CA TYR A 11 -29.47 2.20 -32.83
C TYR A 11 -28.49 1.11 -33.27
N LEU A 12 -27.40 1.46 -33.95
CA LEU A 12 -26.36 0.51 -34.36
C LEU A 12 -25.57 -0.02 -33.16
N LEU A 13 -25.27 0.83 -32.18
CA LEU A 13 -24.65 0.40 -30.88
C LEU A 13 -25.63 -0.42 -30.04
N ALA A 14 -26.89 -0.02 -29.96
CA ALA A 14 -27.91 -0.76 -29.17
C ALA A 14 -28.28 -2.08 -29.87
N SER A 15 -28.40 -2.11 -31.20
CA SER A 15 -28.63 -3.34 -31.98
C SER A 15 -27.38 -4.23 -32.00
N GLY A 16 -26.17 -3.68 -32.03
CA GLY A 16 -24.92 -4.41 -31.85
C GLY A 16 -24.83 -5.08 -30.45
N PHE A 17 -25.20 -4.37 -29.40
CA PHE A 17 -25.26 -4.90 -28.05
C PHE A 17 -26.37 -5.96 -27.89
N ALA A 18 -27.56 -5.73 -28.45
CA ALA A 18 -28.68 -6.68 -28.44
C ALA A 18 -28.39 -7.92 -29.32
N ALA A 19 -27.71 -7.77 -30.46
CA ALA A 19 -27.31 -8.90 -31.30
C ALA A 19 -26.23 -9.77 -30.61
N VAL A 20 -25.32 -9.19 -29.83
CA VAL A 20 -24.35 -9.92 -29.00
C VAL A 20 -25.04 -10.69 -27.87
N THR A 21 -26.09 -10.17 -27.29
CA THR A 21 -26.83 -10.84 -26.20
C THR A 21 -27.71 -11.99 -26.68
N LEU A 22 -28.24 -11.94 -27.89
CA LEU A 22 -29.12 -12.98 -28.48
C LEU A 22 -28.34 -14.16 -29.12
N SER A 23 -27.04 -13.99 -29.42
CA SER A 23 -26.24 -14.97 -30.16
C SER A 23 -25.38 -15.91 -29.32
N CYS A 24 -25.38 -15.82 -27.99
CA CYS A 24 -24.41 -16.53 -27.14
C CYS A 24 -24.87 -17.89 -26.60
N SER A 25 -25.43 -18.75 -27.44
CA SER A 25 -25.57 -20.16 -27.06
C SER A 25 -24.27 -20.94 -27.27
N ASN A 26 -23.37 -20.93 -26.25
CA ASN A 26 -22.10 -21.69 -26.30
C ASN A 26 -22.30 -23.21 -26.41
N THR A 27 -23.50 -23.69 -26.12
CA THR A 27 -23.84 -25.14 -26.16
C THR A 27 -24.00 -25.69 -27.59
N LYS A 28 -24.17 -24.83 -28.61
CA LYS A 28 -24.24 -25.26 -30.03
C LYS A 28 -22.93 -25.86 -30.55
N PHE A 29 -21.80 -25.52 -29.92
CA PHE A 29 -20.49 -26.03 -30.33
C PHE A 29 -20.12 -27.35 -29.65
N LEU A 30 -20.96 -27.86 -28.76
CA LEU A 30 -20.74 -29.13 -28.06
C LEU A 30 -21.13 -30.30 -28.96
N LYS A 31 -20.30 -31.35 -28.98
CA LYS A 31 -20.57 -32.59 -29.66
C LYS A 31 -21.81 -33.27 -29.06
N GLU A 32 -22.36 -34.22 -29.79
CA GLU A 32 -23.46 -35.03 -29.30
C GLU A 32 -23.04 -35.82 -28.05
N GLY A 33 -23.87 -35.87 -27.03
CA GLY A 33 -23.54 -36.47 -25.74
C GLY A 33 -22.70 -35.62 -24.77
N GLN A 34 -22.11 -34.50 -25.20
CA GLN A 34 -21.39 -33.61 -24.31
C GLN A 34 -22.30 -32.60 -23.58
N MET A 35 -22.02 -32.39 -22.30
CA MET A 35 -22.72 -31.40 -21.49
C MET A 35 -21.74 -30.39 -20.91
N LEU A 36 -22.04 -29.09 -21.04
CA LEU A 36 -21.27 -27.99 -20.44
C LEU A 36 -21.49 -27.96 -18.93
N TYR A 37 -20.41 -28.08 -18.16
CA TYR A 37 -20.46 -27.94 -16.72
C TYR A 37 -20.69 -26.48 -16.34
N THR A 38 -21.74 -26.22 -15.57
CA THR A 38 -22.13 -24.88 -15.16
C THR A 38 -21.73 -24.54 -13.74
N GLY A 39 -21.28 -25.52 -12.97
CA GLY A 39 -20.78 -25.38 -11.60
C GLY A 39 -21.32 -26.48 -10.68
N GLY A 40 -20.71 -26.59 -9.52
CA GLY A 40 -21.24 -27.34 -8.38
C GLY A 40 -21.96 -26.40 -7.43
N GLU A 41 -23.05 -26.87 -6.86
CA GLU A 41 -23.81 -26.21 -5.79
C GLU A 41 -23.76 -27.12 -4.57
N VAL A 42 -23.47 -26.54 -3.39
CA VAL A 42 -23.50 -27.32 -2.15
C VAL A 42 -24.77 -26.94 -1.37
N LYS A 43 -25.60 -27.95 -1.08
CA LYS A 43 -26.78 -27.81 -0.22
C LYS A 43 -26.48 -28.44 1.14
N ILE A 44 -26.68 -27.68 2.21
CA ILE A 44 -26.47 -28.18 3.57
C ILE A 44 -27.83 -28.46 4.19
N GLU A 45 -28.10 -29.71 4.49
CA GLU A 45 -29.32 -30.18 5.17
C GLU A 45 -29.04 -30.27 6.68
N ASN A 46 -29.27 -29.19 7.41
CA ASN A 46 -29.23 -29.16 8.87
C ASN A 46 -29.95 -27.90 9.38
N ASP A 47 -30.91 -28.11 10.27
CA ASP A 47 -31.71 -27.01 10.87
C ASP A 47 -31.12 -26.50 12.19
N THR A 48 -30.06 -27.15 12.72
CA THR A 48 -29.43 -26.79 13.99
C THR A 48 -28.24 -25.84 13.83
N ILE A 49 -27.72 -25.68 12.61
CA ILE A 49 -26.59 -24.79 12.32
C ILE A 49 -27.12 -23.36 12.12
N SER A 50 -26.47 -22.37 12.72
CA SER A 50 -26.83 -20.97 12.51
C SER A 50 -26.79 -20.60 11.01
N LYS A 51 -27.67 -19.71 10.56
CA LYS A 51 -27.70 -19.26 9.16
C LYS A 51 -26.35 -18.68 8.71
N LYS A 52 -25.61 -18.03 9.61
CA LYS A 52 -24.28 -17.49 9.34
C LYS A 52 -23.27 -18.61 9.10
N ASP A 53 -23.17 -19.56 10.03
CA ASP A 53 -22.22 -20.66 9.92
C ASP A 53 -22.51 -21.57 8.72
N LYS A 54 -23.81 -21.75 8.40
CA LYS A 54 -24.27 -22.47 7.21
C LYS A 54 -23.78 -21.81 5.93
N ASN A 55 -23.94 -20.49 5.81
CA ASN A 55 -23.49 -19.74 4.64
C ASN A 55 -21.95 -19.74 4.51
N GLU A 56 -21.23 -19.59 5.62
CA GLU A 56 -19.75 -19.63 5.63
C GLU A 56 -19.25 -21.03 5.22
N LEU A 57 -19.82 -22.08 5.77
CA LEU A 57 -19.47 -23.46 5.42
C LEU A 57 -19.78 -23.74 3.95
N GLN A 58 -20.97 -23.37 3.47
CA GLN A 58 -21.37 -23.57 2.07
C GLN A 58 -20.42 -22.87 1.11
N ALA A 59 -20.11 -21.60 1.37
CA ALA A 59 -19.19 -20.83 0.52
C ALA A 59 -17.79 -21.46 0.47
N ALA A 60 -17.26 -21.90 1.61
CA ALA A 60 -15.95 -22.56 1.68
C ALA A 60 -15.95 -23.90 0.94
N LEU A 61 -17.02 -24.68 1.02
CA LEU A 61 -17.16 -25.94 0.30
C LEU A 61 -17.26 -25.74 -1.21
N GLU A 62 -18.06 -24.77 -1.66
CA GLU A 62 -18.18 -24.43 -3.09
C GLU A 62 -16.85 -23.89 -3.66
N GLU A 63 -16.05 -23.20 -2.85
CA GLU A 63 -14.72 -22.74 -3.25
C GLU A 63 -13.73 -23.88 -3.48
N ASN A 64 -13.86 -25.00 -2.80
CA ASN A 64 -12.98 -26.15 -2.93
C ASN A 64 -13.34 -27.12 -4.08
N LEU A 65 -14.50 -26.97 -4.72
CA LEU A 65 -14.91 -27.84 -5.83
C LEU A 65 -14.01 -27.66 -7.06
N VAL A 66 -13.64 -28.77 -7.72
CA VAL A 66 -12.81 -28.79 -8.93
C VAL A 66 -13.41 -29.72 -10.00
N PRO A 67 -13.24 -29.36 -11.29
CA PRO A 67 -12.75 -28.10 -11.82
C PRO A 67 -13.76 -26.96 -11.65
N LYS A 68 -13.27 -25.72 -11.69
CA LYS A 68 -14.19 -24.56 -11.71
C LYS A 68 -14.90 -24.48 -13.08
N PRO A 69 -16.18 -24.06 -13.12
CA PRO A 69 -16.89 -23.84 -14.37
C PRO A 69 -16.27 -22.70 -15.18
N ASN A 70 -16.55 -22.65 -16.47
CA ASN A 70 -16.14 -21.56 -17.33
C ASN A 70 -16.60 -20.20 -16.78
N SER A 71 -15.72 -19.22 -16.82
CA SER A 71 -15.95 -17.87 -16.27
C SER A 71 -17.17 -17.18 -16.89
N THR A 72 -17.95 -16.50 -16.06
CA THR A 72 -19.15 -15.76 -16.48
C THR A 72 -19.00 -14.26 -16.26
N ILE A 73 -19.59 -13.44 -17.14
CA ILE A 73 -19.74 -11.99 -17.00
C ILE A 73 -21.22 -11.70 -17.26
N LEU A 74 -21.93 -11.16 -16.28
CA LEU A 74 -23.38 -10.88 -16.36
C LEU A 74 -24.20 -12.10 -16.89
N GLY A 75 -23.83 -13.31 -16.45
CA GLY A 75 -24.49 -14.55 -16.89
C GLY A 75 -24.03 -15.10 -18.25
N LEU A 76 -23.25 -14.33 -19.02
CA LEU A 76 -22.68 -14.74 -20.31
C LEU A 76 -21.28 -15.36 -20.10
N ARG A 77 -20.86 -16.22 -21.04
CA ARG A 77 -19.52 -16.83 -21.05
C ARG A 77 -18.71 -16.38 -22.27
N PRO A 78 -18.24 -15.11 -22.31
CA PRO A 78 -17.58 -14.57 -23.49
C PRO A 78 -16.26 -15.25 -23.83
N LYS A 79 -15.50 -15.68 -22.85
CA LYS A 79 -14.24 -16.40 -23.08
C LYS A 79 -14.46 -17.76 -23.72
N LEU A 80 -15.48 -18.49 -23.26
CA LEU A 80 -15.90 -19.74 -23.89
C LEU A 80 -16.35 -19.52 -25.32
N TYR A 81 -17.05 -18.42 -25.57
CA TYR A 81 -17.45 -18.02 -26.92
C TYR A 81 -16.24 -17.74 -27.82
N PHE A 82 -15.25 -16.97 -27.35
CA PHE A 82 -14.03 -16.72 -28.10
C PHE A 82 -13.24 -18.00 -28.40
N TYR A 83 -13.17 -18.92 -27.45
CA TYR A 83 -12.56 -20.23 -27.67
C TYR A 83 -13.27 -20.98 -28.83
N ASN A 84 -14.59 -20.98 -28.81
CA ASN A 84 -15.42 -21.76 -29.73
C ASN A 84 -15.43 -21.20 -31.16
N ILE A 85 -15.38 -19.87 -31.33
CA ILE A 85 -15.37 -19.23 -32.66
C ILE A 85 -13.98 -19.20 -33.31
N ALA A 86 -12.91 -19.26 -32.52
CA ALA A 86 -11.56 -19.24 -33.01
C ALA A 86 -11.24 -20.53 -33.77
N LYS A 87 -10.76 -20.39 -35.01
CA LYS A 87 -10.28 -21.55 -35.80
C LYS A 87 -9.08 -22.21 -35.13
N GLU A 88 -8.92 -23.51 -35.34
CA GLU A 88 -7.77 -24.25 -34.80
C GLU A 88 -6.47 -23.67 -35.38
N PRO A 89 -5.55 -23.17 -34.55
CA PRO A 89 -4.32 -22.56 -35.05
C PRO A 89 -3.33 -23.63 -35.48
N LYS A 90 -2.74 -23.45 -36.68
CA LYS A 90 -1.71 -24.37 -37.23
C LYS A 90 -0.34 -24.22 -36.53
N LYS A 91 -0.12 -23.13 -35.75
CA LYS A 91 1.14 -22.82 -35.05
C LYS A 91 0.79 -22.15 -33.71
N ASP A 92 1.67 -22.28 -32.72
CA ASP A 92 1.52 -21.69 -31.38
C ASP A 92 1.71 -20.15 -31.34
N LYS A 93 1.28 -19.47 -32.40
CA LYS A 93 1.33 -18.01 -32.58
C LYS A 93 0.31 -17.52 -33.60
N GLY A 94 0.03 -16.21 -33.58
CA GLY A 94 -0.92 -15.56 -34.45
C GLY A 94 -2.27 -15.29 -33.78
N PHE A 95 -3.17 -14.58 -34.51
CA PHE A 95 -4.42 -14.08 -33.97
C PHE A 95 -5.36 -15.19 -33.47
N ASN A 96 -5.53 -16.29 -34.25
CA ASN A 96 -6.38 -17.40 -33.85
C ASN A 96 -5.84 -18.14 -32.60
N TYR A 97 -4.50 -18.33 -32.49
CA TYR A 97 -3.88 -18.87 -31.28
C TYR A 97 -4.12 -17.98 -30.08
N TRP A 98 -3.90 -16.67 -30.24
CA TRP A 98 -4.12 -15.68 -29.18
C TRP A 98 -5.60 -15.66 -28.76
N LEU A 99 -6.52 -15.61 -29.72
CA LEU A 99 -7.96 -15.60 -29.46
C LEU A 99 -8.42 -16.88 -28.73
N LYS A 100 -7.93 -18.04 -29.16
CA LYS A 100 -8.36 -19.35 -28.61
C LYS A 100 -7.76 -19.64 -27.25
N TYR A 101 -6.43 -19.48 -27.10
CA TYR A 101 -5.69 -19.97 -25.92
C TYR A 101 -5.24 -18.89 -24.95
N LYS A 102 -5.25 -17.62 -25.36
CA LYS A 102 -4.91 -16.49 -24.45
C LYS A 102 -6.15 -15.73 -23.97
N VAL A 103 -7.11 -15.49 -24.86
CA VAL A 103 -8.38 -14.81 -24.56
C VAL A 103 -9.48 -15.81 -24.25
N GLY A 104 -9.59 -16.87 -25.07
CA GLY A 104 -10.58 -17.92 -24.93
C GLY A 104 -10.30 -18.86 -23.75
N GLU A 105 -11.33 -19.57 -23.34
CA GLU A 105 -11.31 -20.56 -22.26
C GLU A 105 -11.95 -21.86 -22.79
N LYS A 106 -11.20 -22.97 -22.72
CA LYS A 106 -11.69 -24.29 -23.14
C LYS A 106 -12.97 -24.66 -22.39
N PRO A 107 -13.98 -25.27 -23.05
CA PRO A 107 -15.17 -25.72 -22.34
C PRO A 107 -14.80 -26.74 -21.26
N VAL A 108 -15.33 -26.54 -20.06
CA VAL A 108 -15.30 -27.52 -18.99
C VAL A 108 -16.54 -28.37 -19.12
N LEU A 109 -16.35 -29.64 -19.40
CA LEU A 109 -17.44 -30.60 -19.62
C LEU A 109 -17.80 -31.34 -18.33
N LEU A 110 -19.02 -31.84 -18.23
CA LEU A 110 -19.42 -32.68 -17.11
C LEU A 110 -18.54 -33.93 -16.94
N GLY A 111 -18.03 -34.49 -18.06
CA GLY A 111 -17.10 -35.61 -18.04
C GLY A 111 -15.71 -35.31 -17.47
N ASP A 112 -15.35 -34.02 -17.40
CA ASP A 112 -14.09 -33.58 -16.78
C ASP A 112 -14.21 -33.44 -15.25
N VAL A 113 -15.44 -33.60 -14.69
CA VAL A 113 -15.72 -33.44 -13.27
C VAL A 113 -15.71 -34.78 -12.57
N ASP A 114 -14.72 -34.99 -11.72
CA ASP A 114 -14.74 -36.12 -10.78
C ASP A 114 -15.66 -35.79 -9.62
N ARG A 115 -16.87 -36.33 -9.71
CA ARG A 115 -17.94 -36.05 -8.74
C ARG A 115 -17.72 -36.74 -7.40
N GLU A 116 -17.15 -37.93 -7.44
CA GLU A 116 -16.80 -38.67 -6.23
C GLU A 116 -15.69 -37.99 -5.46
N PHE A 117 -14.63 -37.57 -6.14
CA PHE A 117 -13.54 -36.77 -5.53
C PHE A 117 -14.04 -35.50 -4.88
N ASN A 118 -14.93 -34.74 -5.55
CA ASN A 118 -15.53 -33.55 -4.97
C ASN A 118 -16.40 -33.86 -3.75
N LYS A 119 -17.15 -34.97 -3.76
CA LYS A 119 -17.90 -35.44 -2.61
C LYS A 119 -16.96 -35.70 -1.42
N ASP A 120 -15.84 -36.35 -1.66
CA ASP A 120 -14.85 -36.67 -0.63
C ASP A 120 -14.17 -35.38 -0.09
N ILE A 121 -13.90 -34.37 -0.96
CA ILE A 121 -13.43 -33.05 -0.53
C ILE A 121 -14.43 -32.42 0.44
N ILE A 122 -15.72 -32.40 0.10
CA ILE A 122 -16.79 -31.83 0.93
C ILE A 122 -16.85 -32.52 2.30
N GLN A 123 -16.81 -33.85 2.31
CA GLN A 123 -16.85 -34.62 3.54
C GLN A 123 -15.61 -34.38 4.41
N ASN A 124 -14.42 -34.55 3.87
CA ASN A 124 -13.15 -34.33 4.57
C ASN A 124 -13.02 -32.90 5.11
N TYR A 125 -13.42 -31.89 4.33
CA TYR A 125 -13.42 -30.52 4.80
C TYR A 125 -14.35 -30.33 6.01
N SER A 126 -15.53 -30.93 5.96
CA SER A 126 -16.50 -30.84 7.04
C SER A 126 -16.00 -31.55 8.31
N GLU A 127 -15.39 -32.73 8.17
CA GLU A 127 -14.75 -33.46 9.28
C GLU A 127 -13.64 -32.64 9.92
N ASN A 128 -12.79 -31.98 9.11
CA ASN A 128 -11.74 -31.09 9.58
C ASN A 128 -12.28 -29.85 10.33
N LYS A 129 -13.53 -29.48 10.10
CA LYS A 129 -14.25 -28.41 10.81
C LYS A 129 -15.08 -28.90 12.00
N GLY A 130 -14.89 -30.15 12.39
CA GLY A 130 -15.51 -30.76 13.57
C GLY A 130 -16.86 -31.44 13.34
N TYR A 131 -17.27 -31.64 12.11
CA TYR A 131 -18.48 -32.40 11.75
C TYR A 131 -18.08 -33.86 11.44
N PHE A 132 -17.65 -34.62 12.45
CA PHE A 132 -17.07 -35.97 12.26
C PHE A 132 -18.02 -36.99 11.66
N ASN A 133 -19.32 -36.77 11.74
CA ASN A 133 -20.34 -37.62 11.15
C ASN A 133 -20.88 -37.10 9.84
N ALA A 134 -20.15 -36.17 9.18
CA ALA A 134 -20.57 -35.57 7.94
C ALA A 134 -20.70 -36.63 6.83
N LYS A 135 -21.83 -36.57 6.11
CA LYS A 135 -22.09 -37.43 4.92
C LYS A 135 -22.46 -36.54 3.76
N ALA A 136 -21.76 -36.69 2.65
CA ALA A 136 -22.05 -35.98 1.42
C ALA A 136 -22.56 -36.96 0.36
N THR A 137 -23.51 -36.49 -0.42
CA THR A 137 -24.03 -37.18 -1.62
C THR A 137 -24.05 -36.20 -2.78
N TYR A 138 -24.16 -36.68 -4.00
CA TYR A 138 -24.33 -35.79 -5.14
C TYR A 138 -25.39 -36.27 -6.10
N ASP A 139 -25.97 -35.33 -6.84
CA ASP A 139 -26.86 -35.57 -7.96
C ASP A 139 -26.51 -34.62 -9.11
N THR A 140 -26.92 -34.96 -10.32
CA THR A 140 -26.61 -34.20 -11.52
C THR A 140 -27.88 -33.74 -12.19
N VAL A 141 -28.07 -32.44 -12.26
CA VAL A 141 -29.20 -31.80 -12.96
C VAL A 141 -28.74 -31.31 -14.32
N SER A 142 -29.37 -31.78 -15.38
CA SER A 142 -29.06 -31.39 -16.75
C SER A 142 -30.27 -30.84 -17.50
N LYS A 143 -30.04 -29.74 -18.27
CA LYS A 143 -31.03 -29.11 -19.13
C LYS A 143 -30.33 -28.39 -20.29
N ASN A 144 -30.80 -28.57 -21.52
CA ASN A 144 -30.33 -27.86 -22.72
C ASN A 144 -28.79 -27.91 -22.92
N LYS A 145 -28.23 -29.16 -22.87
CA LYS A 145 -26.77 -29.43 -22.95
C LYS A 145 -25.93 -28.70 -21.85
N LYS A 146 -26.53 -28.28 -20.75
CA LYS A 146 -25.86 -27.79 -19.57
C LYS A 146 -26.10 -28.74 -18.42
N ALA A 147 -25.08 -28.93 -17.57
CA ALA A 147 -25.18 -29.75 -16.38
C ALA A 147 -24.63 -29.00 -15.16
N GLN A 148 -25.29 -29.16 -14.04
CA GLN A 148 -24.88 -28.70 -12.72
C GLN A 148 -24.83 -29.93 -11.80
N VAL A 149 -23.84 -29.98 -10.92
CA VAL A 149 -23.75 -31.02 -9.90
C VAL A 149 -24.21 -30.41 -8.57
N ILE A 150 -25.18 -31.02 -7.94
CA ILE A 150 -25.69 -30.63 -6.63
C ILE A 150 -25.12 -31.60 -5.61
N TYR A 151 -24.31 -31.09 -4.70
CA TYR A 151 -23.77 -31.84 -3.58
C TYR A 151 -24.63 -31.57 -2.34
N THR A 152 -25.19 -32.60 -1.75
CA THR A 152 -25.97 -32.49 -0.53
C THR A 152 -25.15 -32.96 0.65
N LEU A 153 -24.84 -32.04 1.57
CA LEU A 153 -24.11 -32.32 2.80
C LEU A 153 -25.06 -32.44 3.99
N ARG A 154 -25.00 -33.55 4.71
CA ARG A 154 -25.58 -33.74 6.04
C ARG A 154 -24.46 -33.75 7.08
N PRO A 155 -24.12 -32.58 7.65
CA PRO A 155 -22.94 -32.45 8.50
C PRO A 155 -23.08 -33.16 9.85
N GLY A 156 -24.30 -33.37 10.35
CA GLY A 156 -24.51 -33.86 11.70
C GLY A 156 -24.22 -32.77 12.75
N ALA A 157 -24.02 -33.19 13.99
CA ALA A 157 -23.65 -32.29 15.07
C ALA A 157 -22.16 -31.92 15.04
N ARG A 158 -21.84 -30.65 15.34
CA ARG A 158 -20.48 -30.19 15.43
C ARG A 158 -19.88 -30.54 16.78
N TYR A 159 -18.71 -31.15 16.81
CA TYR A 159 -18.00 -31.50 18.03
C TYR A 159 -17.32 -30.27 18.66
N LEU A 160 -17.45 -30.15 19.98
CA LEU A 160 -16.82 -29.09 20.78
C LEU A 160 -15.67 -29.68 21.58
N ILE A 161 -14.64 -28.89 21.80
CA ILE A 161 -13.51 -29.24 22.67
C ILE A 161 -14.01 -29.29 24.12
N SER A 162 -13.90 -30.47 24.79
CA SER A 162 -14.23 -30.61 26.21
C SER A 162 -13.11 -30.17 27.10
N ASN A 163 -11.90 -30.66 26.83
CA ASN A 163 -10.72 -30.41 27.60
C ASN A 163 -9.47 -30.44 26.71
N VAL A 164 -8.41 -29.77 27.13
CA VAL A 164 -7.10 -29.77 26.44
C VAL A 164 -6.03 -30.13 27.49
N LYS A 165 -5.36 -31.21 27.24
CA LYS A 165 -4.25 -31.72 28.06
C LYS A 165 -2.93 -31.52 27.32
N PHE A 166 -1.93 -30.96 28.01
CA PHE A 166 -0.56 -30.89 27.51
C PHE A 166 0.28 -31.94 28.28
N GLN A 167 1.15 -32.63 27.57
CA GLN A 167 2.06 -33.62 28.16
C GLN A 167 2.86 -32.98 29.28
N LYS A 168 2.92 -33.69 30.42
CA LYS A 168 3.70 -33.31 31.61
C LYS A 168 4.65 -34.43 31.95
N ASP A 169 5.95 -34.15 31.83
CA ASP A 169 7.02 -35.03 32.29
C ASP A 169 8.21 -34.19 32.79
N SER A 170 9.31 -34.85 33.13
CA SER A 170 10.51 -34.17 33.66
C SER A 170 11.41 -33.57 32.57
N SER A 171 11.14 -33.80 31.29
CA SER A 171 11.94 -33.30 30.17
C SER A 171 11.96 -31.76 30.12
N LEU A 172 13.10 -31.21 29.72
CA LEU A 172 13.29 -29.77 29.61
C LEU A 172 12.27 -29.15 28.67
N ILE A 173 12.07 -29.77 27.51
CA ILE A 173 11.16 -29.25 26.47
C ILE A 173 9.69 -29.17 26.94
N ASN A 174 9.21 -30.22 27.68
CA ASN A 174 7.85 -30.21 28.17
C ASN A 174 7.68 -29.20 29.34
N LYS A 175 8.70 -29.00 30.18
CA LYS A 175 8.72 -27.92 31.17
C LYS A 175 8.59 -26.55 30.49
N GLU A 176 9.33 -26.32 29.41
CA GLU A 176 9.25 -25.05 28.65
C GLU A 176 7.87 -24.88 28.01
N ILE A 177 7.28 -25.90 27.37
CA ILE A 177 5.91 -25.85 26.83
C ILE A 177 4.92 -25.42 27.92
N GLN A 178 5.02 -25.96 29.14
CA GLN A 178 4.11 -25.60 30.22
C GLN A 178 4.12 -24.10 30.57
N THR A 179 5.25 -23.40 30.38
CA THR A 179 5.38 -21.95 30.68
C THR A 179 4.47 -21.06 29.83
N PHE A 180 3.99 -21.52 28.68
CA PHE A 180 3.16 -20.75 27.77
C PHE A 180 1.87 -21.45 27.31
N THR A 181 1.41 -22.47 28.02
CA THR A 181 0.12 -23.16 27.77
C THR A 181 -1.07 -22.22 27.97
N ASN A 182 -0.97 -21.21 28.81
CA ASN A 182 -2.00 -20.19 29.04
C ASN A 182 -2.36 -19.38 27.80
N LYS A 183 -1.49 -19.36 26.77
CA LYS A 183 -1.69 -18.69 25.48
C LYS A 183 -2.21 -19.61 24.40
N THR A 184 -2.69 -20.81 24.74
CA THR A 184 -3.21 -21.79 23.77
C THR A 184 -4.41 -21.24 22.99
N PHE A 185 -4.47 -21.57 21.70
CA PHE A 185 -5.63 -21.33 20.86
C PHE A 185 -6.74 -22.37 21.08
N LEU A 186 -6.39 -23.54 21.64
CA LEU A 186 -7.32 -24.62 21.95
C LEU A 186 -8.03 -24.30 23.27
N LYS A 187 -9.31 -23.97 23.21
CA LYS A 187 -10.10 -23.62 24.39
C LYS A 187 -11.30 -24.54 24.54
N SER A 188 -11.56 -25.01 25.78
CA SER A 188 -12.77 -25.74 26.09
C SER A 188 -14.03 -24.93 25.71
N GLY A 189 -15.01 -25.59 25.16
CA GLY A 189 -16.23 -25.00 24.63
C GLY A 189 -16.16 -24.50 23.19
N ASN A 190 -14.94 -24.32 22.62
CA ASN A 190 -14.81 -23.96 21.22
C ASN A 190 -15.06 -25.18 20.31
N PRO A 191 -15.55 -24.95 19.08
CA PRO A 191 -15.64 -26.01 18.08
C PRO A 191 -14.27 -26.62 17.74
N PHE A 192 -14.26 -27.92 17.49
CA PHE A 192 -13.08 -28.57 16.88
C PHE A 192 -12.83 -27.98 15.50
N ASP A 193 -11.58 -27.60 15.23
CA ASP A 193 -11.13 -27.10 13.96
C ASP A 193 -9.65 -27.46 13.73
N LEU A 194 -9.38 -28.23 12.68
CA LEU A 194 -8.02 -28.68 12.36
C LEU A 194 -7.07 -27.53 12.05
N ASP A 195 -7.57 -26.42 11.49
CA ASP A 195 -6.71 -25.26 11.21
C ASP A 195 -6.28 -24.54 12.50
N VAL A 196 -7.13 -24.54 13.54
CA VAL A 196 -6.76 -24.06 14.86
C VAL A 196 -5.71 -24.97 15.51
N ILE A 197 -5.84 -26.30 15.33
CA ILE A 197 -4.83 -27.28 15.80
C ILE A 197 -3.49 -27.05 15.08
N LYS A 198 -3.47 -26.85 13.79
CA LYS A 198 -2.25 -26.50 13.04
C LYS A 198 -1.63 -25.21 13.58
N SER A 199 -2.44 -24.20 13.79
CA SER A 199 -2.00 -22.91 14.37
C SER A 199 -1.43 -23.05 15.77
N GLU A 200 -1.97 -23.96 16.59
CA GLU A 200 -1.44 -24.28 17.91
C GLU A 200 -0.08 -24.96 17.84
N ARG A 201 0.10 -25.90 16.93
CA ARG A 201 1.40 -26.55 16.67
C ARG A 201 2.46 -25.51 16.27
N ASP A 202 2.09 -24.59 15.36
CA ASP A 202 2.97 -23.49 14.95
C ASP A 202 3.26 -22.51 16.11
N ARG A 203 2.28 -22.26 17.00
CA ARG A 203 2.48 -21.43 18.20
C ARG A 203 3.49 -22.06 19.14
N ILE A 204 3.41 -23.39 19.36
CA ILE A 204 4.34 -24.12 20.22
C ILE A 204 5.74 -24.14 19.59
N ASP A 205 5.86 -24.41 18.28
CA ASP A 205 7.13 -24.33 17.54
C ASP A 205 7.79 -22.97 17.72
N ASN A 206 7.05 -21.90 17.49
CA ASN A 206 7.55 -20.55 17.69
C ASN A 206 7.97 -20.29 19.13
N GLY A 207 7.17 -20.73 20.12
CA GLY A 207 7.46 -20.57 21.53
C GLY A 207 8.75 -21.29 21.97
N LEU A 208 9.00 -22.47 21.47
CA LEU A 208 10.21 -23.24 21.72
C LEU A 208 11.44 -22.64 21.01
N LYS A 209 11.29 -22.19 19.77
CA LYS A 209 12.37 -21.50 19.04
C LYS A 209 12.80 -20.17 19.66
N GLU A 210 11.93 -19.53 20.43
CA GLU A 210 12.32 -18.37 21.24
C GLU A 210 13.13 -18.76 22.49
N ARG A 211 13.23 -20.07 22.80
CA ARG A 211 13.87 -20.62 24.01
C ARG A 211 15.03 -21.57 23.72
N GLY A 212 15.61 -21.50 22.55
CA GLY A 212 16.81 -22.27 22.21
C GLY A 212 16.59 -23.52 21.38
N PHE A 213 15.38 -24.02 21.22
CA PHE A 213 15.11 -25.26 20.51
C PHE A 213 15.12 -25.08 18.99
N TYR A 214 16.30 -24.91 18.43
CA TYR A 214 16.49 -24.57 17.00
C TYR A 214 15.95 -25.63 16.03
N TYR A 215 16.24 -26.91 16.31
CA TYR A 215 15.84 -28.01 15.44
C TYR A 215 14.38 -28.46 15.62
N PHE A 216 13.69 -27.90 16.61
CA PHE A 216 12.28 -28.22 16.81
C PHE A 216 11.43 -27.77 15.61
N SER A 217 10.37 -28.52 15.35
CA SER A 217 9.41 -28.25 14.25
C SER A 217 7.99 -28.53 14.75
N ALA A 218 7.02 -27.80 14.19
CA ALA A 218 5.60 -28.07 14.44
C ALA A 218 5.21 -29.53 14.10
N ASP A 219 5.96 -30.18 13.22
CA ASP A 219 5.72 -31.58 12.84
C ASP A 219 6.11 -32.56 13.95
N ASN A 220 6.91 -32.16 14.93
CA ASN A 220 7.22 -32.98 16.12
C ASN A 220 6.06 -33.04 17.13
N ILE A 221 4.98 -32.26 16.94
CA ILE A 221 3.82 -32.26 17.81
C ILE A 221 2.69 -33.06 17.17
N ILE A 222 2.07 -33.92 17.98
CA ILE A 222 0.80 -34.54 17.66
C ILE A 222 -0.28 -34.05 18.62
N VAL A 223 -1.46 -33.77 18.09
CA VAL A 223 -2.65 -33.48 18.87
C VAL A 223 -3.62 -34.62 18.65
N GLN A 224 -3.73 -35.49 19.65
CA GLN A 224 -4.66 -36.59 19.63
C GLN A 224 -6.04 -36.11 20.05
N ALA A 225 -7.06 -36.41 19.25
CA ALA A 225 -8.45 -36.07 19.48
C ALA A 225 -9.21 -37.32 19.88
N ASP A 226 -9.75 -37.39 21.08
CA ASP A 226 -10.55 -38.49 21.58
C ASP A 226 -12.01 -38.05 21.76
N SER A 227 -12.88 -38.60 20.92
CA SER A 227 -14.33 -38.33 20.95
C SER A 227 -15.11 -39.36 21.79
N THR A 228 -14.42 -40.38 22.35
CA THR A 228 -15.08 -41.47 23.10
C THR A 228 -15.22 -41.15 24.59
N VAL A 229 -14.32 -40.34 25.12
CA VAL A 229 -14.25 -40.02 26.58
C VAL A 229 -15.40 -39.12 27.03
N SER A 230 -15.95 -38.28 26.17
CA SER A 230 -16.93 -37.28 26.53
C SER A 230 -18.27 -37.56 25.84
N LYS A 231 -19.40 -37.58 26.63
CA LYS A 231 -20.73 -37.65 26.06
C LYS A 231 -21.16 -36.35 25.39
N GLY A 232 -22.02 -36.41 24.37
CA GLY A 232 -22.70 -35.24 23.79
C GLY A 232 -21.87 -34.43 22.78
N HIS A 233 -21.27 -35.10 21.79
CA HIS A 233 -20.52 -34.47 20.69
C HIS A 233 -19.37 -33.58 21.18
N LYS A 234 -18.58 -34.10 22.11
CA LYS A 234 -17.42 -33.46 22.69
C LYS A 234 -16.17 -34.25 22.38
N VAL A 235 -15.02 -33.57 22.26
CA VAL A 235 -13.71 -34.16 22.02
C VAL A 235 -12.70 -33.66 23.04
N GLU A 236 -11.93 -34.57 23.61
CA GLU A 236 -10.77 -34.25 24.41
C GLU A 236 -9.53 -34.19 23.53
N LEU A 237 -8.70 -33.12 23.69
CA LEU A 237 -7.48 -32.95 22.93
C LEU A 237 -6.26 -33.19 23.83
N ASN A 238 -5.35 -34.06 23.38
CA ASN A 238 -4.11 -34.34 24.08
C ASN A 238 -2.93 -33.92 23.21
N VAL A 239 -2.25 -32.84 23.62
CA VAL A 239 -1.09 -32.26 22.94
C VAL A 239 0.18 -32.89 23.51
N LYS A 240 0.92 -33.60 22.67
CA LYS A 240 2.15 -34.28 23.08
C LYS A 240 3.20 -34.28 21.97
N LEU A 241 4.43 -34.57 22.32
CA LEU A 241 5.51 -34.84 21.37
C LEU A 241 5.26 -36.19 20.70
N LYS A 242 5.66 -36.31 19.44
CA LYS A 242 5.71 -37.59 18.75
C LYS A 242 6.86 -38.45 19.30
N GLU A 243 6.68 -39.75 19.29
CA GLU A 243 7.68 -40.71 19.78
C GLU A 243 8.96 -40.73 18.92
N ASP A 244 8.83 -40.42 17.62
CA ASP A 244 9.90 -40.30 16.64
C ASP A 244 10.57 -38.93 16.59
N THR A 245 10.31 -38.05 17.58
CA THR A 245 10.96 -36.73 17.65
C THR A 245 12.47 -36.87 17.79
N PRO A 246 13.29 -36.29 16.89
CA PRO A 246 14.75 -36.37 16.99
C PRO A 246 15.25 -35.80 18.31
N GLU A 247 16.26 -36.40 18.90
CA GLU A 247 16.87 -35.97 20.19
C GLU A 247 17.34 -34.51 20.10
N LEU A 248 18.02 -34.12 19.01
CA LEU A 248 18.44 -32.73 18.77
C LEU A 248 17.30 -31.72 18.76
N ALA A 249 16.09 -32.14 18.46
CA ALA A 249 14.92 -31.25 18.48
C ALA A 249 14.45 -30.96 19.91
N THR A 250 14.86 -31.74 20.89
CA THR A 250 14.50 -31.58 22.30
C THR A 250 15.57 -30.83 23.10
N GLU A 251 16.68 -30.46 22.47
CA GLU A 251 17.83 -29.79 23.11
C GLU A 251 17.86 -28.29 22.80
N GLN A 252 18.35 -27.51 23.80
CA GLN A 252 18.58 -26.09 23.66
C GLN A 252 19.99 -25.79 23.13
N PHE A 253 20.07 -24.89 22.16
CA PHE A 253 21.33 -24.46 21.58
C PHE A 253 21.68 -23.03 21.96
N SER A 254 22.96 -22.78 22.24
CA SER A 254 23.54 -21.46 22.48
C SER A 254 24.52 -21.05 21.39
N ILE A 255 24.78 -19.75 21.28
CA ILE A 255 25.71 -19.19 20.30
C ILE A 255 27.13 -19.22 20.88
N ASN A 256 28.06 -19.84 20.17
CA ASN A 256 29.50 -19.83 20.50
C ASN A 256 30.21 -18.63 19.85
N ASN A 257 30.10 -18.51 18.53
CA ASN A 257 30.70 -17.40 17.79
C ASN A 257 29.69 -16.80 16.80
N VAL A 258 29.85 -15.50 16.53
CA VAL A 258 29.11 -14.79 15.48
C VAL A 258 30.10 -14.34 14.42
N ILE A 259 30.01 -14.87 13.20
CA ILE A 259 30.99 -14.75 12.14
C ILE A 259 30.33 -14.11 10.90
N VAL A 260 30.88 -13.02 10.41
CA VAL A 260 30.34 -12.25 9.28
C VAL A 260 31.30 -12.25 8.11
N PHE A 261 30.80 -12.63 6.94
CA PHE A 261 31.48 -12.52 5.65
C PHE A 261 30.77 -11.45 4.81
N PRO A 262 31.19 -10.18 4.89
CA PRO A 262 30.47 -9.08 4.21
C PRO A 262 30.68 -9.05 2.69
N THR A 263 31.63 -9.82 2.18
CA THR A 263 31.96 -9.94 0.74
C THR A 263 31.89 -11.39 0.27
N TYR A 264 30.97 -12.17 0.85
CA TYR A 264 30.83 -13.59 0.52
C TYR A 264 30.56 -13.81 -0.97
N ASN A 265 31.35 -14.72 -1.55
CA ASN A 265 31.18 -15.21 -2.91
C ASN A 265 31.40 -16.74 -2.93
N ILE A 266 30.38 -17.47 -3.35
CA ILE A 266 30.44 -18.93 -3.42
C ILE A 266 31.55 -19.45 -4.33
N GLN A 267 31.96 -18.67 -5.34
CA GLN A 267 33.10 -19.05 -6.21
C GLN A 267 34.42 -18.98 -5.49
N ASP A 268 34.60 -18.07 -4.51
CA ASP A 268 35.81 -17.94 -3.73
C ASP A 268 35.94 -19.11 -2.74
N VAL A 269 34.81 -19.61 -2.19
CA VAL A 269 34.77 -20.84 -1.39
C VAL A 269 35.18 -22.04 -2.23
N LYS A 270 34.62 -22.19 -3.44
CA LYS A 270 34.96 -23.27 -4.37
C LYS A 270 36.45 -23.24 -4.82
N LYS A 271 37.08 -22.08 -4.81
CA LYS A 271 38.51 -21.90 -5.10
C LYS A 271 39.42 -22.07 -3.87
N GLY A 272 38.84 -22.42 -2.71
CA GLY A 272 39.61 -22.65 -1.48
C GLY A 272 40.17 -21.39 -0.82
N LYS A 273 39.68 -20.19 -1.19
CA LYS A 273 40.17 -18.93 -0.59
C LYS A 273 39.80 -18.81 0.89
N TYR A 274 38.68 -19.40 1.29
CA TYR A 274 38.21 -19.56 2.68
C TYR A 274 37.25 -20.75 2.77
N SER A 275 37.19 -21.37 3.92
CA SER A 275 36.25 -22.46 4.24
C SER A 275 35.11 -21.96 5.13
N VAL A 276 33.96 -22.60 5.02
CA VAL A 276 32.86 -22.45 5.97
C VAL A 276 32.46 -23.90 6.35
N PRO A 277 32.62 -24.30 7.62
CA PRO A 277 33.11 -23.53 8.80
C PRO A 277 34.59 -23.19 8.72
N MET A 278 34.98 -22.12 9.46
CA MET A 278 36.37 -21.70 9.59
C MET A 278 37.07 -22.40 10.76
N ASN A 279 38.39 -22.58 10.63
CA ASN A 279 39.20 -22.99 11.76
C ASN A 279 39.17 -21.92 12.88
N PRO A 280 38.82 -22.25 14.13
CA PRO A 280 38.79 -21.32 15.25
C PRO A 280 40.07 -20.49 15.43
N ASP A 281 41.24 -21.09 15.26
CA ASP A 281 42.52 -20.40 15.43
C ASP A 281 42.74 -19.25 14.43
N SER A 282 42.08 -19.31 13.28
CA SER A 282 42.14 -18.27 12.25
C SER A 282 41.22 -17.08 12.50
N LEU A 283 40.28 -17.18 13.45
CA LEU A 283 39.28 -16.15 13.70
C LEU A 283 39.83 -14.96 14.50
N ALA A 284 40.82 -15.18 15.39
CA ALA A 284 41.27 -14.17 16.34
C ALA A 284 41.67 -12.84 15.67
N LYS A 285 42.30 -12.88 14.47
CA LYS A 285 42.71 -11.68 13.71
C LYS A 285 41.58 -10.85 13.14
N TYR A 286 40.34 -11.38 13.14
CA TYR A 286 39.17 -10.74 12.61
C TYR A 286 38.18 -10.30 13.72
N ALA A 287 38.61 -10.40 14.97
CA ALA A 287 37.77 -10.05 16.13
C ALA A 287 37.44 -8.56 16.16
N TYR A 288 36.17 -8.27 16.45
CA TYR A 288 35.66 -6.93 16.70
C TYR A 288 34.51 -7.03 17.72
N ASP A 289 34.73 -6.55 18.95
CA ASP A 289 33.80 -6.73 20.08
C ASP A 289 33.39 -8.22 20.20
N ASP A 290 32.10 -8.54 20.23
CA ASP A 290 31.57 -9.90 20.38
C ASP A 290 31.41 -10.66 19.04
N ILE A 291 31.94 -10.13 17.92
CA ILE A 291 31.79 -10.71 16.57
C ILE A 291 33.11 -10.83 15.84
N TYR A 292 33.15 -11.66 14.80
CA TYR A 292 34.27 -11.79 13.87
C TYR A 292 33.85 -11.31 12.50
N VAL A 293 34.59 -10.35 11.90
CA VAL A 293 34.29 -9.79 10.57
C VAL A 293 35.39 -10.11 9.59
N ILE A 294 35.14 -11.06 8.70
CA ILE A 294 36.11 -11.55 7.72
C ILE A 294 36.01 -10.72 6.45
N ASP A 295 36.68 -9.57 6.46
CA ASP A 295 36.76 -8.61 5.35
C ASP A 295 38.22 -8.22 5.08
N PRO A 296 39.03 -9.07 4.42
CA PRO A 296 40.44 -8.81 4.16
C PRO A 296 40.69 -7.55 3.32
N GLN A 297 39.68 -7.11 2.56
CA GLN A 297 39.79 -5.90 1.72
C GLN A 297 39.31 -4.63 2.44
N HIS A 298 38.88 -4.73 3.69
CA HIS A 298 38.37 -3.61 4.51
C HIS A 298 37.34 -2.74 3.78
N LYS A 299 36.39 -3.41 3.07
CA LYS A 299 35.32 -2.75 2.34
C LYS A 299 34.24 -2.20 3.28
N PHE A 300 34.09 -2.79 4.46
CA PHE A 300 33.09 -2.40 5.43
C PHE A 300 33.71 -2.13 6.81
N LYS A 301 33.15 -1.16 7.53
CA LYS A 301 33.49 -0.93 8.94
C LYS A 301 32.82 -1.99 9.81
N PRO A 302 33.52 -2.75 10.65
CA PRO A 302 32.93 -3.82 11.49
C PRO A 302 31.76 -3.37 12.35
N LYS A 303 31.78 -2.14 12.85
CA LYS A 303 30.76 -1.51 13.68
C LYS A 303 29.34 -1.54 13.10
N ILE A 304 29.17 -1.68 11.76
CA ILE A 304 27.83 -1.78 11.16
C ILE A 304 27.21 -3.14 11.45
N PHE A 305 28.01 -4.20 11.53
CA PHE A 305 27.56 -5.56 11.82
C PHE A 305 27.26 -5.72 13.30
N ASP A 306 28.12 -5.22 14.19
CA ASP A 306 27.87 -5.18 15.62
C ASP A 306 26.50 -4.52 15.96
N ARG A 307 26.15 -3.44 15.27
CA ARG A 307 24.86 -2.77 15.45
C ARG A 307 23.67 -3.46 14.80
N ALA A 308 23.91 -4.29 13.79
CA ALA A 308 22.85 -4.97 13.05
C ALA A 308 22.53 -6.35 13.63
N LEU A 309 23.47 -6.98 14.27
CA LEU A 309 23.35 -8.34 14.82
C LEU A 309 22.89 -8.31 16.27
N TYR A 310 22.01 -9.24 16.62
CA TYR A 310 21.38 -9.35 17.93
C TYR A 310 21.87 -10.55 18.72
N PHE A 311 22.64 -11.44 18.11
CA PHE A 311 23.28 -12.53 18.83
C PHE A 311 24.67 -12.12 19.33
N LYS A 312 24.96 -12.52 20.58
CA LYS A 312 26.26 -12.45 21.22
C LYS A 312 26.70 -13.82 21.64
N LYS A 313 27.98 -13.96 21.92
CA LYS A 313 28.54 -15.19 22.50
C LYS A 313 27.85 -15.54 23.82
N GLY A 314 27.39 -16.77 23.94
CA GLY A 314 26.67 -17.29 25.13
C GLY A 314 25.16 -17.12 25.09
N ASP A 315 24.61 -16.33 24.17
CA ASP A 315 23.15 -16.19 24.05
C ASP A 315 22.49 -17.52 23.67
N LEU A 316 21.35 -17.83 24.27
CA LEU A 316 20.49 -18.88 23.73
C LEU A 316 19.98 -18.47 22.36
N TYR A 317 19.90 -19.44 21.43
CA TYR A 317 19.24 -19.20 20.17
C TYR A 317 17.81 -18.71 20.42
N ASN A 318 17.40 -17.69 19.70
CA ASN A 318 15.98 -17.33 19.62
C ASN A 318 15.63 -16.82 18.21
N ARG A 319 14.43 -17.15 17.77
CA ARG A 319 13.94 -16.84 16.42
C ARG A 319 13.76 -15.36 16.19
N SER A 320 13.41 -14.60 17.20
CA SER A 320 13.26 -13.15 17.12
C SER A 320 14.57 -12.47 16.80
N ASN A 321 15.66 -12.76 17.53
CA ASN A 321 16.98 -12.19 17.24
C ASN A 321 17.54 -12.66 15.91
N HIS A 322 17.28 -13.91 15.51
CA HIS A 322 17.63 -14.41 14.18
C HIS A 322 16.98 -13.55 13.08
N ASN A 323 15.66 -13.41 13.14
CA ASN A 323 14.91 -12.64 12.14
C ASN A 323 15.25 -11.14 12.18
N LEU A 324 15.45 -10.56 13.36
CA LEU A 324 15.88 -9.18 13.52
C LEU A 324 17.23 -8.93 12.87
N SER A 325 18.20 -9.79 13.12
CA SER A 325 19.54 -9.69 12.54
C SER A 325 19.50 -9.75 11.01
N LEU A 326 18.76 -10.71 10.44
CA LEU A 326 18.59 -10.83 9.00
C LEU A 326 17.90 -9.60 8.40
N ASN A 327 16.79 -9.16 8.99
CA ASN A 327 16.03 -8.01 8.49
C ASN A 327 16.84 -6.71 8.57
N ARG A 328 17.63 -6.52 9.61
CA ARG A 328 18.51 -5.36 9.71
C ARG A 328 19.62 -5.37 8.68
N LEU A 329 20.28 -6.50 8.47
CA LEU A 329 21.29 -6.64 7.42
C LEU A 329 20.70 -6.36 6.02
N ILE A 330 19.50 -6.86 5.74
CA ILE A 330 18.76 -6.58 4.50
C ILE A 330 18.43 -5.08 4.41
N SER A 331 17.97 -4.47 5.51
CA SER A 331 17.53 -3.07 5.52
C SER A 331 18.69 -2.05 5.41
N LEU A 332 19.95 -2.46 5.60
CA LEU A 332 21.12 -1.65 5.26
C LEU A 332 21.12 -1.28 3.76
N GLY A 333 20.55 -2.14 2.89
CA GLY A 333 20.39 -1.87 1.45
C GLY A 333 21.66 -2.04 0.60
N VAL A 334 22.77 -2.41 1.21
CA VAL A 334 24.07 -2.63 0.52
C VAL A 334 24.29 -4.08 0.10
N PHE A 335 23.51 -5.02 0.65
CA PHE A 335 23.62 -6.44 0.33
C PHE A 335 22.53 -6.86 -0.66
N LYS A 336 22.90 -7.71 -1.62
CA LYS A 336 21.98 -8.33 -2.58
C LYS A 336 21.35 -9.59 -1.99
N PHE A 337 22.19 -10.40 -1.33
CA PHE A 337 21.78 -11.60 -0.63
C PHE A 337 22.36 -11.57 0.78
N VAL A 338 21.53 -12.00 1.72
CA VAL A 338 21.85 -12.18 3.13
C VAL A 338 21.44 -13.60 3.48
N LYS A 339 22.42 -14.45 3.81
CA LYS A 339 22.20 -15.83 4.24
C LYS A 339 22.76 -15.98 5.64
N ASN A 340 22.04 -16.66 6.49
CA ASN A 340 22.53 -17.10 7.80
C ASN A 340 22.61 -18.62 7.81
N GLU A 341 23.68 -19.15 8.43
CA GLU A 341 23.87 -20.57 8.69
C GLU A 341 24.31 -20.76 10.13
N PHE A 342 23.66 -21.69 10.84
CA PHE A 342 24.09 -22.13 12.16
C PHE A 342 24.79 -23.47 12.00
N VAL A 343 26.06 -23.53 12.38
CA VAL A 343 26.89 -24.75 12.29
C VAL A 343 27.21 -25.18 13.70
N VAL A 344 26.98 -26.45 14.03
CA VAL A 344 27.34 -27.01 15.35
C VAL A 344 28.87 -26.94 15.50
N SER A 345 29.32 -26.16 16.48
CA SER A 345 30.74 -26.02 16.81
C SER A 345 31.14 -26.88 17.99
N ASP A 346 30.21 -27.18 18.89
CA ASP A 346 30.39 -28.05 20.04
C ASP A 346 29.12 -28.88 20.24
N SER A 347 29.16 -30.15 19.84
CA SER A 347 28.01 -31.03 19.92
C SER A 347 27.67 -31.46 21.33
N LEU A 348 28.68 -31.57 22.22
CA LEU A 348 28.48 -31.97 23.62
C LEU A 348 27.80 -30.90 24.45
N ASN A 349 28.12 -29.61 24.18
CA ASN A 349 27.56 -28.48 24.88
C ASN A 349 26.48 -27.76 24.08
N HIS A 350 25.98 -28.35 22.99
CA HIS A 350 24.93 -27.80 22.09
C HIS A 350 25.17 -26.35 21.69
N LYS A 351 26.36 -26.05 21.10
CA LYS A 351 26.75 -24.72 20.67
C LYS A 351 26.80 -24.56 19.16
N PHE A 352 26.36 -23.38 18.70
CA PHE A 352 26.43 -22.97 17.30
C PHE A 352 27.47 -21.89 17.05
N ASP A 353 28.16 -21.98 15.93
CA ASP A 353 28.74 -20.83 15.26
C ASP A 353 27.72 -20.26 14.26
N ALA A 354 27.36 -18.99 14.42
CA ALA A 354 26.40 -18.28 13.59
C ALA A 354 27.12 -17.57 12.46
N TYR A 355 27.03 -18.08 11.23
CA TYR A 355 27.63 -17.54 10.03
C TYR A 355 26.66 -16.62 9.31
N TYR A 356 27.06 -15.37 9.02
CA TYR A 356 26.33 -14.42 8.20
C TYR A 356 27.07 -14.22 6.88
N LEU A 357 26.54 -14.79 5.81
CA LEU A 357 27.14 -14.81 4.47
C LEU A 357 26.46 -13.72 3.62
N LEU A 358 27.16 -12.62 3.39
CA LEU A 358 26.58 -11.42 2.78
C LEU A 358 27.19 -11.17 1.41
N THR A 359 26.35 -11.15 0.37
CA THR A 359 26.78 -10.80 -0.98
C THR A 359 26.44 -9.34 -1.26
N PRO A 360 27.42 -8.45 -1.46
CA PRO A 360 27.16 -7.05 -1.69
C PRO A 360 26.49 -6.79 -3.04
N ARG A 361 25.70 -5.72 -3.12
CA ARG A 361 25.22 -5.12 -4.37
C ARG A 361 26.39 -4.40 -5.04
N GLN A 362 26.22 -4.07 -6.32
CA GLN A 362 27.12 -3.10 -6.96
C GLN A 362 27.14 -1.82 -6.13
N ILE A 363 28.34 -1.41 -5.73
CA ILE A 363 28.54 -0.25 -4.85
C ILE A 363 28.05 1.03 -5.52
N GLN A 364 28.31 1.17 -6.81
CA GLN A 364 27.86 2.31 -7.61
C GLN A 364 26.82 1.86 -8.65
N SER A 365 25.89 2.72 -8.94
CA SER A 365 24.94 2.54 -10.04
C SER A 365 24.53 3.88 -10.62
N LEU A 366 24.49 3.95 -11.94
CA LEU A 366 23.93 5.05 -12.70
C LEU A 366 22.61 4.56 -13.31
N ARG A 367 21.54 5.34 -13.17
CA ARG A 367 20.23 5.01 -13.69
C ARG A 367 19.63 6.20 -14.41
N LEU A 368 19.26 6.00 -15.66
CA LEU A 368 18.44 6.94 -16.44
C LEU A 368 17.00 6.48 -16.39
N GLU A 369 16.11 7.36 -15.98
CA GLU A 369 14.67 7.09 -15.85
C GLU A 369 13.89 8.12 -16.65
N ALA A 370 12.97 7.65 -17.52
CA ALA A 370 11.99 8.48 -18.17
C ALA A 370 10.62 8.22 -17.52
N LEU A 371 10.02 9.25 -16.99
CA LEU A 371 8.77 9.20 -16.23
C LEU A 371 7.70 10.00 -16.98
N GLY A 372 6.54 9.38 -17.24
CA GLY A 372 5.31 10.09 -17.51
C GLY A 372 4.59 10.39 -16.20
N ARG A 373 4.09 11.61 -16.05
CA ARG A 373 3.35 11.98 -14.84
C ARG A 373 2.13 12.80 -15.13
N THR A 374 1.14 12.68 -14.28
CA THR A 374 0.01 13.57 -14.19
C THR A 374 -0.10 14.10 -12.78
N ASN A 375 -0.52 15.32 -12.60
CA ASN A 375 -0.79 15.87 -11.29
C ASN A 375 -2.27 16.28 -11.14
N SER A 376 -2.66 16.56 -9.90
CA SER A 376 -4.02 16.98 -9.59
C SER A 376 -4.41 18.33 -10.22
N ALA A 377 -3.45 19.12 -10.71
CA ALA A 377 -3.69 20.38 -11.42
C ALA A 377 -3.93 20.19 -12.93
N ASN A 378 -4.24 18.96 -13.36
CA ASN A 378 -4.44 18.59 -14.76
C ASN A 378 -3.24 18.89 -15.68
N TYR A 379 -2.03 18.93 -15.12
CA TYR A 379 -0.82 18.90 -15.90
C TYR A 379 -0.46 17.45 -16.20
N ALA A 380 -0.19 17.19 -17.47
CA ALA A 380 0.46 15.96 -17.90
C ALA A 380 1.83 16.30 -18.46
N GLY A 381 2.82 15.52 -18.10
CA GLY A 381 4.17 15.82 -18.51
C GLY A 381 5.09 14.63 -18.51
N SER A 382 6.30 14.88 -18.94
CA SER A 382 7.40 13.93 -18.90
C SER A 382 8.54 14.48 -18.05
N GLU A 383 9.25 13.58 -17.42
CA GLU A 383 10.43 13.91 -16.62
C GLU A 383 11.54 12.92 -16.96
N LEU A 384 12.74 13.42 -17.18
CA LEU A 384 13.94 12.64 -17.39
C LEU A 384 14.85 12.83 -16.18
N ASN A 385 15.19 11.72 -15.52
CA ASN A 385 16.02 11.70 -14.32
C ASN A 385 17.30 10.91 -14.57
N LEU A 386 18.44 11.49 -14.26
CA LEU A 386 19.72 10.79 -14.16
C LEU A 386 20.12 10.68 -12.69
N ASN A 387 20.14 9.45 -12.19
CA ASN A 387 20.40 9.14 -10.79
C ASN A 387 21.72 8.38 -10.64
N TRP A 388 22.67 8.92 -9.92
CA TRP A 388 23.86 8.23 -9.47
C TRP A 388 23.74 7.87 -7.98
N THR A 389 24.06 6.64 -7.64
CA THR A 389 23.99 6.13 -6.26
C THR A 389 25.26 5.40 -5.89
N HIS A 390 25.88 5.79 -4.77
CA HIS A 390 26.96 5.06 -4.10
C HIS A 390 26.43 4.49 -2.77
N ARG A 391 26.46 3.16 -2.59
CA ARG A 391 25.76 2.47 -1.50
C ARG A 391 26.59 2.23 -0.24
N ASN A 392 27.87 2.58 -0.25
CA ASN A 392 28.78 2.37 0.87
C ASN A 392 29.83 3.48 0.90
N PHE A 393 29.40 4.73 0.98
CA PHE A 393 30.23 5.91 0.67
C PHE A 393 31.39 6.06 1.65
N PHE A 394 31.16 5.88 2.95
CA PHE A 394 32.20 5.94 4.00
C PHE A 394 32.49 4.56 4.62
N LYS A 395 32.20 3.47 3.90
CA LYS A 395 32.39 2.08 4.35
C LYS A 395 31.48 1.66 5.52
N GLY A 396 30.53 2.49 5.91
CA GLY A 396 29.55 2.24 6.98
C GLY A 396 28.13 2.02 6.45
N ALA A 397 27.97 1.55 5.20
CA ALA A 397 26.72 1.40 4.50
C ALA A 397 25.95 2.74 4.31
N GLU A 398 26.65 3.86 4.38
CA GLU A 398 26.07 5.17 4.06
C GLU A 398 25.77 5.23 2.55
N GLN A 399 24.55 5.63 2.22
CA GLN A 399 24.11 5.79 0.85
C GLN A 399 24.22 7.26 0.44
N PHE A 400 25.03 7.54 -0.57
CA PHE A 400 25.09 8.84 -1.22
C PHE A 400 24.36 8.75 -2.56
N LYS A 401 23.44 9.68 -2.80
CA LYS A 401 22.70 9.81 -4.05
C LYS A 401 22.88 11.19 -4.60
N ALA A 402 23.12 11.31 -5.90
CA ALA A 402 23.07 12.55 -6.64
C ALA A 402 22.14 12.34 -7.85
N ALA A 403 21.24 13.27 -8.06
CA ALA A 403 20.29 13.22 -9.16
C ALA A 403 20.19 14.57 -9.86
N VAL A 404 20.09 14.54 -11.18
CA VAL A 404 19.70 15.70 -11.99
C VAL A 404 18.48 15.33 -12.81
N TYR A 405 17.57 16.28 -12.96
CA TYR A 405 16.33 16.05 -13.70
C TYR A 405 15.92 17.25 -14.52
N GLY A 406 15.20 16.97 -15.60
CA GLY A 406 14.46 17.94 -16.38
C GLY A 406 13.02 17.47 -16.56
N ALA A 407 12.04 18.35 -16.41
CA ALA A 407 10.64 18.04 -16.55
C ALA A 407 9.91 19.11 -17.36
N PHE A 408 8.98 18.64 -18.17
CA PHE A 408 8.12 19.52 -18.97
C PHE A 408 6.66 19.10 -18.76
N ASP A 409 5.84 20.03 -18.27
CA ASP A 409 4.45 19.81 -17.96
C ASP A 409 3.55 20.70 -18.82
N VAL A 410 2.58 20.10 -19.47
CA VAL A 410 1.55 20.74 -20.29
C VAL A 410 0.21 20.62 -19.57
N GLN A 411 -0.55 21.68 -19.50
CA GLN A 411 -1.90 21.62 -18.94
C GLN A 411 -2.85 20.93 -19.90
N MET A 412 -3.46 19.82 -19.47
CA MET A 412 -4.41 19.04 -20.25
C MET A 412 -5.83 19.53 -19.96
N GLY A 413 -6.43 20.18 -20.93
CA GLY A 413 -7.85 20.56 -20.91
C GLY A 413 -8.21 21.74 -20.02
N GLY A 414 -8.73 22.78 -20.60
CA GLY A 414 -9.63 23.66 -19.91
C GLY A 414 -9.35 25.12 -19.85
N GLN A 415 -8.27 25.69 -20.33
CA GLN A 415 -8.15 27.13 -20.51
C GLN A 415 -7.21 27.50 -21.63
N GLU A 416 -7.66 28.41 -22.49
CA GLU A 416 -6.88 28.90 -23.64
C GLU A 416 -5.54 29.59 -23.22
N ASN A 417 -5.41 29.99 -21.95
CA ASN A 417 -4.25 30.70 -21.43
C ASN A 417 -3.39 29.89 -20.46
N ALA A 418 -3.55 28.57 -20.40
CA ALA A 418 -2.72 27.72 -19.54
C ALA A 418 -1.29 27.65 -20.07
N LYS A 419 -0.33 28.09 -19.25
CA LYS A 419 1.08 28.15 -19.63
C LYS A 419 1.84 26.91 -19.21
N ASN A 420 2.69 26.41 -20.09
CA ASN A 420 3.56 25.27 -19.82
C ASN A 420 4.52 25.56 -18.66
N ILE A 421 4.90 24.51 -17.95
CA ILE A 421 5.87 24.57 -16.87
C ILE A 421 7.07 23.72 -17.25
N PHE A 422 8.23 24.35 -17.26
CA PHE A 422 9.52 23.66 -17.33
C PHE A 422 10.18 23.67 -15.96
N ARG A 423 10.74 22.54 -15.56
CA ARG A 423 11.54 22.42 -14.34
C ARG A 423 12.84 21.73 -14.64
N ALA A 424 13.93 22.23 -14.06
CA ALA A 424 15.22 21.58 -14.05
C ALA A 424 15.80 21.64 -12.65
N GLY A 425 16.38 20.57 -12.18
CA GLY A 425 16.92 20.56 -10.83
C GLY A 425 18.00 19.53 -10.60
N ALA A 426 18.67 19.70 -9.47
CA ALA A 426 19.66 18.76 -8.95
C ALA A 426 19.41 18.54 -7.46
N ASN A 427 19.59 17.32 -7.00
CA ASN A 427 19.54 17.01 -5.58
C ASN A 427 20.66 16.05 -5.19
N VAL A 428 21.15 16.22 -3.96
CA VAL A 428 22.15 15.36 -3.34
C VAL A 428 21.63 14.91 -2.00
N GLN A 429 21.71 13.62 -1.73
CA GLN A 429 21.26 13.04 -0.46
C GLN A 429 22.32 12.11 0.11
N LEU A 430 22.67 12.31 1.38
CA LEU A 430 23.45 11.38 2.19
C LEU A 430 22.51 10.73 3.22
N SER A 431 22.38 9.40 3.16
CA SER A 431 21.59 8.62 4.10
C SER A 431 22.50 7.71 4.92
N ILE A 432 22.57 7.97 6.22
CA ILE A 432 23.40 7.26 7.18
C ILE A 432 22.53 6.24 7.92
N PRO A 433 22.84 4.93 7.93
CA PRO A 433 21.96 3.89 8.51
C PRO A 433 22.05 3.83 10.05
N ARG A 434 21.87 4.97 10.69
CA ARG A 434 21.78 5.16 12.14
C ARG A 434 21.25 6.55 12.45
N ILE A 435 20.81 6.77 13.67
CA ILE A 435 20.58 8.11 14.21
C ILE A 435 21.93 8.72 14.57
N VAL A 436 22.26 9.86 13.98
CA VAL A 436 23.43 10.69 14.31
C VAL A 436 22.95 11.83 15.20
N ALA A 437 23.00 11.63 16.51
CA ALA A 437 22.55 12.57 17.53
C ALA A 437 23.54 12.56 18.71
N PRO A 438 23.54 13.58 19.57
CA PRO A 438 24.39 13.62 20.78
C PRO A 438 23.99 12.60 21.86
N PHE A 439 22.93 11.83 21.64
CA PHE A 439 22.47 10.75 22.50
C PHE A 439 22.44 9.42 21.74
N ARG A 440 22.48 8.30 22.49
CA ARG A 440 22.36 6.96 21.91
C ARG A 440 20.87 6.61 21.67
N PHE A 441 20.55 6.23 20.47
CA PHE A 441 19.23 5.75 20.09
C PHE A 441 19.28 4.24 19.83
N ASN A 442 18.72 3.46 20.76
CA ASN A 442 18.58 2.01 20.61
C ASN A 442 17.17 1.69 20.10
N SER A 443 17.10 0.94 19.03
CA SER A 443 15.83 0.50 18.45
C SER A 443 15.78 -1.01 18.41
N SER A 444 14.74 -1.61 18.94
CA SER A 444 14.43 -3.05 18.82
C SER A 444 13.72 -3.40 17.51
N SER A 445 13.55 -2.44 16.62
CA SER A 445 12.89 -2.64 15.33
C SER A 445 13.77 -3.39 14.34
N ALA A 446 13.14 -4.22 13.49
CA ALA A 446 13.78 -4.87 12.35
C ALA A 446 14.28 -3.87 11.27
N PHE A 447 13.83 -2.62 11.34
CA PHE A 447 14.17 -1.57 10.38
C PHE A 447 15.29 -0.68 10.94
N VAL A 448 16.37 -0.54 10.18
CA VAL A 448 17.47 0.33 10.56
C VAL A 448 17.04 1.80 10.46
N PRO A 449 17.12 2.56 11.56
CA PRO A 449 16.85 3.99 11.51
C PRO A 449 17.89 4.71 10.67
N ARG A 450 17.50 5.84 10.06
CA ARG A 450 18.37 6.58 9.16
C ARG A 450 18.43 8.05 9.53
N THR A 451 19.62 8.63 9.38
CA THR A 451 19.81 10.08 9.32
C THR A 451 19.96 10.47 7.86
N ASN A 452 19.15 11.42 7.41
CA ASN A 452 19.18 11.94 6.05
C ASN A 452 19.61 13.39 6.05
N ILE A 453 20.57 13.70 5.16
CA ILE A 453 21.01 15.05 4.83
C ILE A 453 20.69 15.24 3.35
N THR A 454 19.92 16.24 3.00
CA THR A 454 19.53 16.50 1.62
C THR A 454 19.80 17.95 1.26
N LEU A 455 20.38 18.18 0.08
CA LEU A 455 20.52 19.49 -0.54
C LEU A 455 19.88 19.43 -1.92
N GLY A 456 19.11 20.44 -2.28
CA GLY A 456 18.40 20.50 -3.55
C GLY A 456 18.39 21.90 -4.14
N TYR A 457 18.38 21.94 -5.45
CA TYR A 457 18.13 23.13 -6.26
C TYR A 457 17.14 22.80 -7.35
N GLU A 458 16.16 23.66 -7.56
CA GLU A 458 15.18 23.57 -8.66
C GLU A 458 14.99 24.93 -9.28
N LEU A 459 15.12 25.02 -10.60
CA LEU A 459 14.64 26.10 -11.42
C LEU A 459 13.24 25.75 -11.94
N LEU A 460 12.24 26.53 -11.56
CA LEU A 460 10.88 26.46 -12.10
C LEU A 460 10.66 27.63 -13.06
N ASN A 461 10.33 27.32 -14.30
CA ASN A 461 9.99 28.31 -15.33
C ASN A 461 8.55 28.09 -15.77
N ARG A 462 7.66 29.00 -15.39
CA ARG A 462 6.29 29.09 -15.93
C ARG A 462 6.32 30.05 -17.10
N THR A 463 6.27 29.48 -18.29
CA THR A 463 6.45 30.21 -19.54
C THR A 463 5.62 31.49 -19.58
N GLU A 464 6.22 32.60 -20.03
CA GLU A 464 5.64 33.95 -20.14
C GLU A 464 5.27 34.63 -18.80
N TYR A 465 5.39 33.96 -17.64
CA TYR A 465 5.00 34.56 -16.38
C TYR A 465 6.20 34.83 -15.46
N TYR A 466 6.88 33.77 -15.00
CA TYR A 466 7.97 33.92 -14.05
C TYR A 466 8.95 32.75 -14.04
N LYS A 467 10.13 33.01 -13.54
CA LYS A 467 11.13 32.01 -13.17
C LYS A 467 11.43 32.09 -11.68
N LEU A 468 11.45 30.94 -11.00
CA LEU A 468 11.77 30.85 -9.58
C LEU A 468 12.94 29.91 -9.36
N ASN A 469 13.88 30.30 -8.52
CA ASN A 469 14.93 29.47 -7.99
C ASN A 469 14.52 28.98 -6.61
N ASN A 470 14.52 27.66 -6.40
CA ASN A 470 14.22 27.04 -5.13
C ASN A 470 15.47 26.33 -4.61
N PHE A 471 16.00 26.78 -3.49
CA PHE A 471 17.07 26.10 -2.77
C PHE A 471 16.49 25.40 -1.57
N SER A 472 16.87 24.16 -1.34
CA SER A 472 16.40 23.37 -0.20
C SER A 472 17.57 22.70 0.51
N ALA A 473 17.50 22.66 1.84
CA ALA A 473 18.44 21.92 2.68
C ALA A 473 17.67 21.26 3.82
N SER A 474 17.89 19.99 4.08
CA SER A 474 17.26 19.31 5.21
C SER A 474 18.21 18.36 5.92
N PHE A 475 18.03 18.28 7.25
CA PHE A 475 18.68 17.32 8.13
C PHE A 475 17.60 16.69 9.01
N GLY A 476 17.53 15.37 9.04
CA GLY A 476 16.47 14.71 9.78
C GLY A 476 16.67 13.20 9.95
N TYR A 477 15.69 12.59 10.61
CA TYR A 477 15.69 11.20 11.00
C TYR A 477 14.44 10.49 10.48
N VAL A 478 14.63 9.29 9.94
CA VAL A 478 13.54 8.40 9.57
C VAL A 478 13.72 7.08 10.31
N TRP A 479 12.68 6.64 11.02
CA TRP A 479 12.70 5.34 11.68
C TRP A 479 11.32 4.67 11.65
N LYS A 480 11.33 3.34 11.76
CA LYS A 480 10.10 2.54 11.85
C LYS A 480 10.11 1.77 13.18
N GLU A 481 9.03 1.86 13.93
CA GLU A 481 8.84 0.97 15.09
C GLU A 481 8.58 -0.48 14.64
N ASN A 482 7.81 -0.61 13.55
CA ASN A 482 7.48 -1.86 12.91
C ASN A 482 7.03 -1.60 11.45
N ALA A 483 6.62 -2.62 10.72
CA ALA A 483 6.18 -2.49 9.33
C ALA A 483 4.97 -1.54 9.13
N ARG A 484 4.24 -1.22 10.20
CA ARG A 484 3.02 -0.40 10.16
C ARG A 484 3.22 1.04 10.60
N LYS A 485 4.27 1.33 11.37
CA LYS A 485 4.48 2.65 11.99
C LYS A 485 5.81 3.23 11.55
N GLU A 486 5.74 4.39 10.91
CA GLU A 486 6.90 5.12 10.42
C GLU A 486 6.88 6.56 10.93
N HIS A 487 8.06 7.06 11.28
CA HIS A 487 8.31 8.42 11.73
C HIS A 487 9.33 9.07 10.80
N ASP A 488 9.05 10.30 10.40
CA ASP A 488 9.96 11.16 9.63
C ASP A 488 10.04 12.52 10.35
N LEU A 489 11.20 12.79 10.95
CA LEU A 489 11.50 14.03 11.66
C LEU A 489 12.61 14.76 10.93
N LYS A 490 12.29 15.83 10.24
CA LYS A 490 13.26 16.80 9.78
C LYS A 490 13.47 17.81 10.91
N VAL A 491 14.61 17.78 11.54
CA VAL A 491 14.97 18.72 12.61
C VAL A 491 15.23 20.12 12.04
N ILE A 492 15.83 20.13 10.86
CA ILE A 492 16.11 21.32 10.07
C ILE A 492 15.55 21.07 8.67
N ASP A 493 14.60 21.89 8.24
CA ASP A 493 14.06 21.90 6.89
C ASP A 493 14.05 23.35 6.41
N ILE A 494 14.91 23.67 5.44
CA ILE A 494 15.12 25.04 4.93
C ILE A 494 14.68 25.06 3.47
N THR A 495 13.90 26.05 3.11
CA THR A 495 13.53 26.35 1.72
C THR A 495 13.66 27.84 1.48
N LEU A 496 14.49 28.21 0.51
CA LEU A 496 14.60 29.58 0.01
C LEU A 496 14.01 29.64 -1.41
N VAL A 497 12.92 30.36 -1.56
CA VAL A 497 12.31 30.66 -2.86
C VAL A 497 12.76 32.06 -3.26
N SER A 498 13.38 32.20 -4.43
CA SER A 498 13.85 33.48 -4.96
C SER A 498 13.40 33.64 -6.42
N PRO A 499 12.65 34.70 -6.76
CA PRO A 499 12.33 34.98 -8.15
C PRO A 499 13.61 35.32 -8.92
N ALA A 500 13.78 34.69 -10.09
CA ALA A 500 14.89 34.98 -11.00
C ALA A 500 14.47 35.96 -12.08
N ASN A 501 13.23 35.86 -12.54
CA ASN A 501 12.65 36.77 -13.52
C ASN A 501 11.12 36.75 -13.35
N VAL A 502 10.51 37.93 -13.31
CA VAL A 502 9.05 38.13 -13.32
C VAL A 502 8.72 39.07 -14.46
N THR A 503 7.87 38.64 -15.38
CA THR A 503 7.56 39.41 -16.57
C THR A 503 6.64 40.60 -16.23
N GLU A 504 6.62 41.61 -17.09
CA GLU A 504 5.70 42.74 -16.96
C GLU A 504 4.24 42.31 -17.01
N LEU A 505 3.94 41.33 -17.85
CA LEU A 505 2.61 40.70 -17.89
C LEU A 505 2.20 40.15 -16.51
N TYR A 506 3.08 39.40 -15.86
CA TYR A 506 2.77 38.87 -14.52
C TYR A 506 2.68 39.97 -13.47
N ASN A 507 3.55 40.99 -13.53
CA ASN A 507 3.53 42.14 -12.61
C ASN A 507 2.22 42.92 -12.71
N SER A 508 1.71 43.12 -13.93
CA SER A 508 0.43 43.82 -14.13
C SER A 508 -0.76 43.02 -13.58
N LEU A 509 -0.72 41.69 -13.65
CA LEU A 509 -1.71 40.83 -13.03
C LEU A 509 -1.56 40.81 -11.51
N ALA A 510 -0.35 40.73 -11.00
CA ALA A 510 -0.03 40.69 -9.58
C ALA A 510 -0.38 42.01 -8.86
N ALA A 511 -0.35 43.15 -9.57
CA ALA A 511 -0.81 44.42 -9.04
C ALA A 511 -2.30 44.40 -8.65
N LYS A 512 -3.10 43.54 -9.27
CA LYS A 512 -4.54 43.37 -9.00
C LYS A 512 -4.85 42.35 -7.91
N SER A 513 -3.87 41.58 -7.45
CA SER A 513 -4.10 40.44 -6.51
C SER A 513 -2.91 40.20 -5.61
N ASP A 514 -3.13 40.34 -4.30
CA ASP A 514 -2.14 40.00 -3.26
C ASP A 514 -1.72 38.54 -3.30
N ALA A 515 -2.64 37.63 -3.63
CA ALA A 515 -2.33 36.22 -3.79
C ALA A 515 -1.28 35.98 -4.89
N MET A 516 -1.38 36.68 -6.02
CA MET A 516 -0.39 36.57 -7.12
C MET A 516 0.96 37.16 -6.73
N ARG A 517 0.97 38.31 -6.05
CA ARG A 517 2.24 38.90 -5.52
C ARG A 517 3.00 37.92 -4.64
N ARG A 518 2.28 37.19 -3.77
CA ARG A 518 2.87 36.19 -2.87
C ARG A 518 3.51 35.00 -3.56
N VAL A 519 3.04 34.60 -4.75
CA VAL A 519 3.62 33.49 -5.52
C VAL A 519 5.07 33.76 -5.91
N VAL A 520 5.36 35.01 -6.28
CA VAL A 520 6.71 35.45 -6.72
C VAL A 520 7.47 36.21 -5.63
N ALA A 521 6.96 36.25 -4.41
CA ALA A 521 7.66 36.88 -3.29
C ALA A 521 8.87 36.02 -2.89
N LYS A 522 9.99 36.71 -2.57
CA LYS A 522 11.16 36.06 -1.97
C LYS A 522 10.81 35.55 -0.57
N GLN A 523 11.08 34.31 -0.28
CA GLN A 523 10.65 33.65 0.95
C GLN A 523 11.74 32.76 1.51
N LEU A 524 11.99 32.88 2.80
CA LEU A 524 12.84 31.96 3.57
C LEU A 524 11.99 31.22 4.59
N ILE A 525 11.86 29.92 4.42
CA ILE A 525 11.09 29.03 5.29
C ILE A 525 12.07 28.07 5.95
N PHE A 526 12.11 28.03 7.27
CA PHE A 526 12.97 27.09 7.99
C PHE A 526 12.38 26.71 9.35
N GLY A 527 12.55 25.45 9.72
CA GLY A 527 12.09 24.92 11.00
C GLY A 527 11.99 23.39 10.97
N PRO A 528 11.50 22.77 12.05
CA PRO A 528 11.27 21.34 12.10
C PRO A 528 9.95 20.96 11.43
N THR A 529 9.98 19.77 10.77
CA THR A 529 8.78 19.11 10.25
C THR A 529 8.76 17.67 10.76
N TYR A 530 7.64 17.23 11.33
CA TYR A 530 7.45 15.87 11.80
C TYR A 530 6.24 15.23 11.14
N SER A 531 6.41 14.01 10.62
CA SER A 531 5.34 13.20 10.08
C SER A 531 5.30 11.83 10.76
N TYR A 532 4.11 11.41 11.15
CA TYR A 532 3.84 10.06 11.63
C TYR A 532 2.89 9.36 10.66
N THR A 533 3.26 8.15 10.24
CA THR A 533 2.45 7.32 9.35
C THR A 533 2.14 5.98 10.01
N TYR A 534 0.86 5.64 10.05
CA TYR A 534 0.37 4.31 10.42
C TYR A 534 -0.36 3.68 9.24
N THR A 535 -0.05 2.41 8.92
CA THR A 535 -0.78 1.66 7.91
C THR A 535 -0.86 0.17 8.25
N ASN A 536 -2.03 -0.42 8.06
CA ASN A 536 -2.23 -1.85 8.10
C ASN A 536 -2.85 -2.41 6.81
N THR A 537 -2.82 -1.61 5.74
CA THR A 537 -3.44 -1.94 4.44
C THR A 537 -2.81 -3.16 3.75
N MET A 538 -1.60 -3.57 4.16
CA MET A 538 -0.92 -4.76 3.64
C MET A 538 -1.42 -6.07 4.29
N LEU A 539 -2.23 -5.99 5.35
CA LEU A 539 -2.75 -7.17 6.02
C LEU A 539 -4.00 -7.70 5.30
N PRO A 540 -4.17 -9.02 5.20
CA PRO A 540 -5.37 -9.63 4.61
C PRO A 540 -6.57 -9.53 5.58
N LYS A 541 -7.01 -8.29 5.86
CA LYS A 541 -8.13 -8.00 6.76
C LYS A 541 -9.28 -7.35 6.00
N THR A 542 -10.50 -7.61 6.46
CA THR A 542 -11.71 -6.97 5.94
C THR A 542 -11.68 -5.45 6.12
N ASN A 543 -11.15 -4.98 7.26
CA ASN A 543 -11.03 -3.55 7.59
C ASN A 543 -9.56 -3.18 7.70
N THR A 544 -9.14 -2.16 6.94
CA THR A 544 -7.79 -1.63 7.00
C THR A 544 -7.79 -0.11 7.07
N PHE A 545 -6.74 0.44 7.68
CA PHE A 545 -6.58 1.86 7.96
C PHE A 545 -5.23 2.37 7.49
N TYR A 546 -5.23 3.62 7.05
CA TYR A 546 -4.05 4.45 6.86
C TYR A 546 -4.26 5.77 7.59
N TYR A 547 -3.24 6.22 8.28
CA TYR A 547 -3.18 7.54 8.92
C TYR A 547 -1.83 8.20 8.66
N LYS A 548 -1.84 9.46 8.28
CA LYS A 548 -0.65 10.29 8.24
C LYS A 548 -0.95 11.64 8.89
N GLY A 549 -0.27 11.93 9.99
CA GLY A 549 -0.26 13.24 10.63
C GLY A 549 1.04 13.96 10.33
N THR A 550 0.98 15.24 10.00
CA THR A 550 2.15 16.10 9.74
C THR A 550 2.05 17.38 10.54
N LEU A 551 3.11 17.71 11.26
CA LEU A 551 3.32 18.98 11.96
C LEU A 551 4.51 19.70 11.32
N ASP A 552 4.30 20.94 10.87
CA ASP A 552 5.32 21.79 10.24
C ASP A 552 5.37 23.14 10.98
N LEU A 553 6.54 23.41 11.56
CA LEU A 553 6.75 24.58 12.42
C LEU A 553 7.88 25.44 11.81
N ALA A 554 7.56 26.60 11.28
CA ALA A 554 8.55 27.46 10.64
C ALA A 554 8.83 28.73 11.45
N GLY A 555 10.10 29.11 11.56
CA GLY A 555 10.58 30.36 12.11
C GLY A 555 10.29 30.63 13.59
N ASN A 556 9.78 29.65 14.34
CA ASN A 556 9.23 29.84 15.68
C ASN A 556 10.26 30.29 16.70
N ILE A 557 11.39 29.60 16.79
CA ILE A 557 12.46 29.95 17.74
C ILE A 557 13.03 31.32 17.39
N THR A 558 13.33 31.57 16.13
CA THR A 558 13.89 32.84 15.67
C THR A 558 12.93 33.99 15.89
N GLY A 559 11.64 33.82 15.60
CA GLY A 559 10.62 34.84 15.83
C GLY A 559 10.47 35.22 17.29
N LEU A 560 10.53 34.24 18.20
CA LEU A 560 10.50 34.45 19.64
C LEU A 560 11.75 35.22 20.14
N VAL A 561 12.94 34.79 19.71
CA VAL A 561 14.21 35.42 20.14
C VAL A 561 14.35 36.83 19.61
N THR A 562 13.93 37.10 18.37
CA THR A 562 14.07 38.41 17.73
C THR A 562 12.92 39.36 18.04
N GLY A 563 11.86 38.90 18.69
CA GLY A 563 10.64 39.68 18.94
C GLY A 563 9.96 40.15 17.65
N ALA A 564 10.07 39.37 16.58
CA ALA A 564 9.51 39.67 15.28
C ALA A 564 7.98 39.79 15.34
N ASN A 565 7.41 40.82 14.73
CA ASN A 565 5.97 41.05 14.69
C ASN A 565 5.58 41.89 13.46
N ALA A 566 5.15 41.18 12.38
CA ALA A 566 4.77 41.87 11.14
C ALA A 566 3.57 42.82 11.32
N LYS A 567 2.58 42.44 12.15
CA LYS A 567 1.41 43.31 12.43
C LYS A 567 1.74 44.63 13.15
N LYS A 568 2.94 44.77 13.71
CA LYS A 568 3.44 45.97 14.39
C LYS A 568 4.59 46.62 13.63
N ASP A 569 4.72 46.39 12.32
CA ASP A 569 5.82 46.85 11.46
C ASP A 569 7.23 46.49 11.99
N LYS A 570 7.32 45.36 12.73
CA LYS A 570 8.57 44.80 13.26
C LYS A 570 8.95 43.53 12.59
N GLN A 571 8.76 43.47 11.26
CA GLN A 571 9.20 42.31 10.47
C GLN A 571 10.75 42.23 10.50
N LYS A 572 11.25 41.03 10.68
CA LYS A 572 12.69 40.70 10.72
C LYS A 572 13.12 39.92 9.52
N GLU A 573 14.34 40.15 9.11
CA GLU A 573 14.96 39.51 7.96
C GLU A 573 16.20 38.70 8.35
N ILE A 574 16.49 37.66 7.59
CA ILE A 574 17.75 36.93 7.65
C ILE A 574 18.34 36.97 6.24
N PHE A 575 19.59 37.48 6.13
CA PHE A 575 20.27 37.70 4.85
C PHE A 575 19.44 38.55 3.86
N GLY A 576 18.73 39.56 4.36
CA GLY A 576 17.87 40.44 3.55
C GLY A 576 16.62 39.77 3.00
N VAL A 577 16.16 38.69 3.63
CA VAL A 577 14.93 37.97 3.26
C VAL A 577 14.04 37.83 4.49
N PRO A 578 12.77 38.25 4.42
CA PRO A 578 11.82 38.00 5.49
C PRO A 578 11.64 36.47 5.68
N PHE A 579 11.77 36.03 6.91
CA PHE A 579 11.52 34.61 7.22
C PHE A 579 10.05 34.37 7.57
N SER A 580 9.55 33.23 7.15
CA SER A 580 8.18 32.79 7.41
C SER A 580 8.06 32.24 8.83
N GLN A 581 6.99 32.65 9.55
CA GLN A 581 6.67 32.14 10.88
C GLN A 581 5.23 31.62 10.91
N TYR A 582 5.07 30.30 11.06
CA TYR A 582 3.76 29.64 11.12
C TYR A 582 3.84 28.31 11.86
N ALA A 583 2.67 27.82 12.26
CA ALA A 583 2.45 26.45 12.68
C ALA A 583 1.39 25.80 11.77
N LYS A 584 1.70 24.64 11.21
CA LYS A 584 0.81 23.88 10.33
C LYS A 584 0.66 22.45 10.82
N ILE A 585 -0.59 21.99 10.89
CA ILE A 585 -0.94 20.58 11.13
C ILE A 585 -1.83 20.08 10.01
N GLU A 586 -1.59 18.85 9.57
CA GLU A 586 -2.39 18.18 8.55
C GLU A 586 -2.57 16.71 8.93
N ASN A 587 -3.79 16.19 8.80
CA ASN A 587 -4.15 14.82 9.07
C ASN A 587 -4.83 14.22 7.83
N ASP A 588 -4.34 13.08 7.35
CA ASP A 588 -4.91 12.24 6.27
C ASP A 588 -5.28 10.89 6.89
N VAL A 589 -6.58 10.63 7.02
CA VAL A 589 -7.13 9.38 7.55
C VAL A 589 -7.84 8.65 6.42
N ARG A 590 -7.51 7.38 6.22
CA ARG A 590 -8.16 6.55 5.21
C ARG A 590 -8.64 5.27 5.82
N PHE A 591 -9.83 4.86 5.40
CA PHE A 591 -10.47 3.61 5.81
C PHE A 591 -10.86 2.81 4.58
N TYR A 592 -10.57 1.52 4.60
CA TYR A 592 -10.93 0.59 3.54
C TYR A 592 -11.69 -0.58 4.14
N HIS A 593 -12.83 -0.90 3.54
CA HIS A 593 -13.65 -2.05 3.88
C HIS A 593 -13.82 -2.96 2.68
N LYS A 594 -13.50 -4.23 2.83
CA LYS A 594 -13.64 -5.25 1.79
C LYS A 594 -14.94 -6.01 2.02
N PHE A 595 -15.94 -5.80 1.16
CA PHE A 595 -17.20 -6.56 1.23
C PHE A 595 -17.03 -7.98 0.71
N THR A 596 -16.34 -8.11 -0.43
CA THR A 596 -16.01 -9.38 -1.09
C THR A 596 -14.64 -9.26 -1.74
N GLU A 597 -14.12 -10.36 -2.30
CA GLU A 597 -12.88 -10.32 -3.11
C GLU A 597 -13.01 -9.40 -4.35
N LYS A 598 -14.24 -9.06 -4.76
CA LYS A 598 -14.51 -8.25 -5.96
C LYS A 598 -15.07 -6.87 -5.66
N SER A 599 -15.35 -6.55 -4.40
CA SER A 599 -15.95 -5.26 -4.05
C SER A 599 -15.42 -4.71 -2.74
N SER A 600 -15.15 -3.41 -2.72
CA SER A 600 -14.63 -2.70 -1.56
C SER A 600 -15.16 -1.28 -1.49
N PHE A 601 -15.12 -0.73 -0.30
CA PHE A 601 -15.39 0.67 -0.01
C PHE A 601 -14.10 1.32 0.49
N ALA A 602 -13.80 2.50 -0.02
CA ALA A 602 -12.67 3.32 0.43
C ALA A 602 -13.18 4.69 0.83
N SER A 603 -12.73 5.20 1.95
CA SER A 603 -12.99 6.58 2.36
C SER A 603 -11.73 7.27 2.83
N ARG A 604 -11.68 8.58 2.69
CA ARG A 604 -10.58 9.45 3.10
C ARG A 604 -11.11 10.71 3.73
N PHE A 605 -10.49 11.13 4.82
CA PHE A 605 -10.68 12.43 5.44
C PHE A 605 -9.34 13.16 5.51
N ILE A 606 -9.31 14.42 5.05
CA ILE A 606 -8.17 15.32 5.24
C ILE A 606 -8.65 16.53 6.03
N GLY A 607 -7.99 16.80 7.15
CA GLY A 607 -8.17 18.02 7.93
C GLY A 607 -6.83 18.71 8.14
N GLY A 608 -6.74 19.98 7.80
CA GLY A 608 -5.51 20.75 7.95
C GLY A 608 -5.75 22.19 8.34
N ILE A 609 -4.83 22.73 9.13
CA ILE A 609 -4.80 24.13 9.53
C ILE A 609 -3.36 24.63 9.50
N ALA A 610 -3.16 25.81 8.95
CA ALA A 610 -1.90 26.53 8.94
C ALA A 610 -2.14 27.94 9.52
N TYR A 611 -1.48 28.25 10.61
CA TYR A 611 -1.66 29.51 11.34
C TYR A 611 -0.40 30.38 11.25
N PRO A 612 -0.43 31.50 10.51
CA PRO A 612 0.67 32.46 10.46
C PRO A 612 0.63 33.37 11.68
N TYR A 613 1.78 33.68 12.22
CA TYR A 613 1.91 34.61 13.35
C TYR A 613 3.32 35.22 13.43
N GLY A 614 3.54 36.15 14.36
CA GLY A 614 4.84 36.77 14.58
C GLY A 614 5.37 37.48 13.33
N ASN A 615 6.40 36.93 12.69
CA ASN A 615 7.04 37.52 11.52
C ASN A 615 6.22 37.41 10.22
N SER A 616 5.10 36.66 10.23
CA SER A 616 4.27 36.44 9.07
C SER A 616 2.81 36.82 9.30
N GLU A 617 2.23 37.58 8.38
CA GLU A 617 0.79 37.84 8.32
C GLU A 617 0.05 36.70 7.55
N PHE A 618 0.74 36.07 6.65
CA PHE A 618 0.19 35.04 5.78
C PHE A 618 1.08 33.80 5.74
N VAL A 619 0.46 32.64 5.50
CA VAL A 619 1.18 31.39 5.23
C VAL A 619 1.82 31.48 3.84
N PRO A 620 3.10 31.07 3.66
CA PRO A 620 3.71 30.99 2.34
C PRO A 620 2.85 30.20 1.35
N PHE A 621 2.73 30.68 0.11
CA PHE A 621 1.92 30.03 -0.92
C PHE A 621 2.26 28.55 -1.11
N SER A 622 3.55 28.20 -1.06
CA SER A 622 4.04 26.82 -1.15
C SER A 622 3.60 25.91 0.00
N LYS A 623 3.13 26.49 1.12
CA LYS A 623 2.70 25.77 2.33
C LYS A 623 1.19 25.83 2.56
N GLN A 624 0.45 26.64 1.77
CA GLN A 624 -1.01 26.68 1.81
C GLN A 624 -1.63 25.40 1.26
N PHE A 625 -2.89 25.16 1.60
CA PHE A 625 -3.68 24.03 1.13
C PHE A 625 -4.39 24.38 -0.17
N PHE A 626 -4.58 23.35 -0.99
CA PHE A 626 -5.34 23.41 -2.25
C PHE A 626 -6.37 22.31 -2.27
N THR A 627 -7.44 22.49 -3.06
CA THR A 627 -8.47 21.48 -3.28
C THR A 627 -8.93 21.45 -4.75
N GLY A 628 -9.65 20.38 -5.12
CA GLY A 628 -10.05 20.09 -6.50
C GLY A 628 -9.01 19.24 -7.26
N GLY A 629 -9.42 18.68 -8.38
CA GLY A 629 -8.60 17.82 -9.24
C GLY A 629 -8.71 16.32 -8.95
N SER A 630 -8.01 15.53 -9.75
CA SER A 630 -8.20 14.08 -9.86
C SER A 630 -7.98 13.27 -8.57
N ASN A 631 -7.26 13.80 -7.57
CA ASN A 631 -6.97 13.14 -6.30
C ASN A 631 -7.56 13.87 -5.08
N SER A 632 -8.50 14.79 -5.32
CA SER A 632 -9.18 15.60 -4.33
C SER A 632 -10.68 15.61 -4.61
N ILE A 633 -11.30 16.76 -4.84
CA ILE A 633 -12.72 16.88 -5.21
C ILE A 633 -12.81 16.86 -6.73
N ARG A 634 -13.06 15.69 -7.30
CA ARG A 634 -12.94 15.39 -8.74
C ARG A 634 -13.92 16.14 -9.64
N ALA A 635 -15.00 16.65 -9.05
CA ALA A 635 -16.00 17.47 -9.75
C ALA A 635 -15.56 18.92 -9.97
N PHE A 636 -14.40 19.31 -9.47
CA PHE A 636 -13.83 20.65 -9.63
C PHE A 636 -12.40 20.53 -10.18
N ARG A 637 -12.06 21.42 -11.10
CA ARG A 637 -10.70 21.46 -11.62
C ARG A 637 -9.72 21.78 -10.48
N ALA A 638 -8.50 21.29 -10.62
CA ALA A 638 -7.51 21.48 -9.59
C ALA A 638 -7.25 22.95 -9.31
N ARG A 639 -7.20 23.31 -8.02
CA ARG A 639 -6.91 24.64 -7.54
C ARG A 639 -7.88 25.74 -8.00
N THR A 640 -9.11 25.34 -8.39
CA THR A 640 -10.16 26.29 -8.80
C THR A 640 -11.30 26.41 -7.78
N LEU A 641 -11.26 25.63 -6.71
CA LEU A 641 -12.28 25.60 -5.69
C LEU A 641 -11.83 26.34 -4.42
N GLY A 642 -12.70 27.19 -3.89
CA GLY A 642 -12.45 28.02 -2.71
C GLY A 642 -11.63 29.26 -3.03
N PRO A 643 -11.09 29.95 -2.00
CA PRO A 643 -11.37 29.72 -0.58
C PRO A 643 -12.80 30.16 -0.18
N GLY A 644 -13.44 29.39 0.68
CA GLY A 644 -14.79 29.66 1.18
C GLY A 644 -15.84 29.77 0.07
N SER A 645 -16.63 30.84 0.09
CA SER A 645 -17.63 31.18 -0.92
C SER A 645 -17.11 32.18 -1.98
N PHE A 646 -15.83 32.44 -2.02
CA PHE A 646 -15.22 33.32 -3.03
C PHE A 646 -15.43 32.75 -4.45
N ASP A 647 -15.92 33.59 -5.36
CA ASP A 647 -16.11 33.25 -6.77
C ASP A 647 -14.92 33.72 -7.62
N PRO A 648 -14.02 32.83 -8.01
CA PRO A 648 -12.82 33.21 -8.77
C PRO A 648 -13.14 33.76 -10.19
N ARG A 649 -14.35 33.48 -10.73
CA ARG A 649 -14.77 33.94 -12.06
C ARG A 649 -15.06 35.43 -12.11
N LYS A 650 -15.32 36.06 -10.93
CA LYS A 650 -15.59 37.51 -10.83
C LYS A 650 -14.33 38.37 -10.96
N VAL A 651 -13.13 37.80 -10.88
CA VAL A 651 -11.85 38.53 -10.91
C VAL A 651 -11.25 38.64 -12.33
N GLY A 652 -12.03 38.40 -13.37
CA GLY A 652 -11.63 38.48 -14.79
C GLY A 652 -11.21 37.12 -15.34
N GLN A 653 -11.69 36.85 -16.58
CA GLN A 653 -11.52 35.52 -17.22
C GLN A 653 -10.09 35.27 -17.76
N GLU A 654 -9.19 36.23 -17.67
CA GLU A 654 -7.86 36.10 -18.27
C GLU A 654 -6.88 35.26 -17.48
N PHE A 655 -7.14 35.02 -16.18
CA PHE A 655 -6.23 34.25 -15.34
C PHE A 655 -6.93 33.60 -14.13
N ILE A 656 -7.06 32.28 -14.13
CA ILE A 656 -7.46 31.58 -12.90
C ILE A 656 -6.23 31.45 -12.02
N ILE A 657 -6.23 32.22 -10.95
CA ILE A 657 -5.26 32.14 -9.86
C ILE A 657 -5.46 30.79 -9.17
N ASP A 658 -4.38 30.07 -8.88
CA ASP A 658 -4.40 28.92 -8.01
C ASP A 658 -5.05 29.30 -6.67
N GLN A 659 -6.26 28.79 -6.43
CA GLN A 659 -7.01 29.07 -5.21
C GLN A 659 -6.41 28.26 -4.06
N SER A 660 -6.01 28.96 -3.01
CA SER A 660 -5.36 28.36 -1.83
C SER A 660 -5.99 28.84 -0.54
N GLY A 661 -5.82 28.07 0.54
CA GLY A 661 -6.32 28.41 1.86
C GLY A 661 -5.38 27.98 2.98
N ASP A 662 -5.65 28.50 4.16
CA ASP A 662 -4.92 28.19 5.39
C ASP A 662 -5.58 27.06 6.17
N ILE A 663 -6.86 26.79 5.90
CA ILE A 663 -7.64 25.69 6.48
C ILE A 663 -8.13 24.82 5.33
N LYS A 664 -8.11 23.50 5.51
CA LYS A 664 -8.62 22.51 4.56
C LYS A 664 -9.49 21.48 5.27
N LEU A 665 -10.65 21.21 4.70
CA LEU A 665 -11.47 20.04 5.02
C LEU A 665 -11.83 19.32 3.71
N GLU A 666 -11.58 18.01 3.67
CA GLU A 666 -11.89 17.18 2.50
C GLU A 666 -12.35 15.80 2.95
N LEU A 667 -13.41 15.31 2.36
CA LEU A 667 -13.96 13.97 2.54
C LEU A 667 -14.18 13.33 1.18
N ASN A 668 -13.68 12.11 1.01
CA ASN A 668 -13.87 11.32 -0.19
C ASN A 668 -14.45 9.95 0.21
N ALA A 669 -15.41 9.47 -0.56
CA ALA A 669 -16.00 8.15 -0.41
C ALA A 669 -16.12 7.49 -1.78
N GLU A 670 -15.65 6.25 -1.91
CA GLU A 670 -15.63 5.54 -3.19
C GLU A 670 -15.98 4.06 -3.00
N TYR A 671 -17.00 3.60 -3.68
CA TYR A 671 -17.30 2.18 -3.84
C TYR A 671 -16.62 1.65 -5.09
N ARG A 672 -15.88 0.55 -4.97
CA ARG A 672 -15.09 -0.08 -6.03
C ARG A 672 -15.61 -1.49 -6.26
N ALA A 673 -15.82 -1.84 -7.53
CA ALA A 673 -16.23 -3.20 -7.91
C ALA A 673 -15.40 -3.70 -9.11
N ASN A 674 -14.93 -4.94 -9.02
CA ASN A 674 -14.27 -5.61 -10.12
C ASN A 674 -15.33 -6.24 -11.03
N LEU A 675 -15.45 -5.75 -12.27
CA LEU A 675 -16.32 -6.31 -13.28
C LEU A 675 -15.67 -7.47 -14.01
N TYR A 676 -14.39 -7.34 -14.34
CA TYR A 676 -13.67 -8.34 -15.10
C TYR A 676 -12.16 -8.14 -14.95
N LYS A 677 -11.41 -9.21 -14.60
CA LYS A 677 -9.93 -9.26 -14.48
C LYS A 677 -9.23 -7.91 -14.23
N PHE A 678 -9.02 -7.16 -15.31
CA PHE A 678 -8.34 -5.86 -15.31
C PHE A 678 -9.30 -4.66 -15.27
N LEU A 679 -10.62 -4.90 -15.35
CA LEU A 679 -11.62 -3.84 -15.43
C LEU A 679 -12.35 -3.69 -14.09
N ASN A 680 -12.11 -2.57 -13.43
CA ASN A 680 -12.82 -2.17 -12.23
C ASN A 680 -13.65 -0.91 -12.51
N VAL A 681 -14.76 -0.78 -11.83
CA VAL A 681 -15.61 0.41 -11.82
C VAL A 681 -15.65 1.00 -10.43
N ALA A 682 -15.91 2.30 -10.37
CA ALA A 682 -16.11 2.99 -9.11
C ALA A 682 -17.29 3.98 -9.21
N ALA A 683 -17.99 4.16 -8.11
CA ALA A 683 -18.91 5.27 -7.88
C ALA A 683 -18.39 6.04 -6.66
N PHE A 684 -18.42 7.37 -6.73
CA PHE A 684 -17.81 8.17 -5.69
C PHE A 684 -18.55 9.47 -5.40
N VAL A 685 -18.34 9.97 -4.19
CA VAL A 685 -18.76 11.30 -3.74
C VAL A 685 -17.56 11.94 -3.04
N ASP A 686 -17.25 13.17 -3.43
CA ASP A 686 -16.20 14.00 -2.85
C ASP A 686 -16.81 15.27 -2.28
N ALA A 687 -16.37 15.70 -1.10
CA ALA A 687 -16.84 16.92 -0.47
C ALA A 687 -15.67 17.65 0.20
N GLY A 688 -15.69 18.99 0.23
CA GLY A 688 -14.69 19.78 0.94
C GLY A 688 -14.53 21.19 0.41
N ASN A 689 -13.61 21.93 1.03
CA ASN A 689 -13.21 23.26 0.62
C ASN A 689 -11.90 23.66 1.33
N VAL A 690 -11.36 24.81 0.97
CA VAL A 690 -10.31 25.51 1.71
C VAL A 690 -10.81 26.88 2.15
N TRP A 691 -10.22 27.46 3.20
CA TRP A 691 -10.56 28.78 3.71
C TRP A 691 -9.29 29.52 4.14
N LEU A 692 -9.38 30.86 4.19
CA LEU A 692 -8.36 31.70 4.79
C LEU A 692 -8.63 31.88 6.30
N MET A 693 -7.56 32.02 7.07
CA MET A 693 -7.65 32.32 8.49
C MET A 693 -8.05 33.81 8.74
N HIS A 694 -7.58 34.70 7.88
CA HIS A 694 -7.75 36.14 7.98
C HIS A 694 -8.57 36.67 6.81
N ASP A 695 -9.19 37.85 6.99
CA ASP A 695 -9.88 38.54 5.90
C ASP A 695 -8.90 38.92 4.79
N ASP A 696 -9.33 38.76 3.55
CA ASP A 696 -8.64 39.22 2.36
C ASP A 696 -9.62 40.08 1.53
N PRO A 697 -9.46 41.38 1.46
CA PRO A 697 -10.35 42.26 0.72
C PRO A 697 -10.45 41.91 -0.78
N SER A 698 -9.38 41.33 -1.34
CA SER A 698 -9.37 40.86 -2.74
C SER A 698 -10.16 39.57 -2.96
N ARG A 699 -10.53 38.87 -1.87
CA ARG A 699 -11.27 37.61 -1.91
C ARG A 699 -12.41 37.57 -0.89
N PRO A 700 -13.48 38.36 -1.09
CA PRO A 700 -14.62 38.42 -0.16
C PRO A 700 -15.28 37.02 -0.05
N GLY A 701 -15.61 36.61 1.19
CA GLY A 701 -16.18 35.30 1.50
C GLY A 701 -15.13 34.17 1.62
N ALA A 702 -13.84 34.48 1.58
CA ALA A 702 -12.75 33.50 1.70
C ALA A 702 -12.44 33.08 3.13
N LYS A 703 -12.80 33.90 4.13
CA LYS A 703 -12.49 33.65 5.54
C LYS A 703 -13.31 32.51 6.13
N PHE A 704 -12.67 31.71 6.97
CA PHE A 704 -13.33 30.67 7.74
C PHE A 704 -14.30 31.27 8.77
N THR A 705 -15.56 30.89 8.72
CA THR A 705 -16.60 31.39 9.60
C THR A 705 -17.46 30.23 10.15
N LYS A 706 -18.42 30.52 11.03
CA LYS A 706 -19.39 29.52 11.52
C LYS A 706 -20.25 28.94 10.39
N ASP A 707 -20.35 29.63 9.27
CA ASP A 707 -21.10 29.20 8.07
C ASP A 707 -20.33 28.21 7.19
N PHE A 708 -19.13 27.75 7.58
CA PHE A 708 -18.25 26.91 6.76
C PHE A 708 -18.93 25.64 6.20
N PHE A 709 -19.88 25.05 6.93
CA PHE A 709 -20.66 23.93 6.41
C PHE A 709 -21.49 24.27 5.16
N ASN A 710 -21.94 25.53 5.09
CA ASN A 710 -22.66 26.02 3.92
C ASN A 710 -21.74 26.25 2.71
N GLU A 711 -20.45 26.30 2.92
CA GLU A 711 -19.41 26.57 1.91
C GLU A 711 -18.68 25.28 1.45
N ILE A 712 -19.09 24.11 1.95
CA ILE A 712 -18.53 22.84 1.48
C ILE A 712 -19.04 22.58 0.05
N ALA A 713 -18.15 22.38 -0.89
CA ALA A 713 -18.46 21.85 -2.21
C ALA A 713 -18.73 20.36 -2.14
N VAL A 714 -19.64 19.88 -2.99
CA VAL A 714 -19.93 18.45 -3.13
C VAL A 714 -19.94 18.10 -4.61
N GLY A 715 -19.29 17.00 -4.95
CA GLY A 715 -19.32 16.42 -6.28
C GLY A 715 -19.51 14.92 -6.23
N ALA A 716 -20.10 14.36 -7.28
CA ALA A 716 -20.25 12.93 -7.43
C ALA A 716 -19.84 12.50 -8.84
N GLY A 717 -19.55 11.22 -8.99
CA GLY A 717 -19.16 10.71 -10.29
C GLY A 717 -19.01 9.19 -10.35
N VAL A 718 -18.67 8.74 -11.54
CA VAL A 718 -18.36 7.35 -11.83
C VAL A 718 -16.98 7.25 -12.45
N GLY A 719 -16.32 6.13 -12.24
CA GLY A 719 -14.98 5.95 -12.73
C GLY A 719 -14.70 4.55 -13.26
N LEU A 720 -13.82 4.49 -14.24
CA LEU A 720 -13.30 3.27 -14.81
C LEU A 720 -11.83 3.12 -14.40
N ARG A 721 -11.44 1.92 -14.02
CA ARG A 721 -10.08 1.54 -13.63
C ARG A 721 -9.61 0.38 -14.49
N LEU A 722 -8.58 0.59 -15.27
CA LEU A 722 -7.92 -0.44 -16.07
C LEU A 722 -6.65 -0.86 -15.34
N ASP A 723 -6.73 -1.98 -14.62
CA ASP A 723 -5.64 -2.52 -13.80
C ASP A 723 -4.84 -3.55 -14.59
N PHE A 724 -3.67 -3.16 -15.07
CA PHE A 724 -2.74 -4.01 -15.82
C PHE A 724 -1.66 -4.62 -14.91
N SER A 725 -1.83 -4.62 -13.58
CA SER A 725 -0.89 -5.07 -12.55
C SER A 725 0.34 -4.17 -12.37
N ILE A 726 0.93 -3.66 -13.45
CA ILE A 726 2.06 -2.71 -13.43
C ILE A 726 1.59 -1.25 -13.52
N LEU A 727 0.38 -1.03 -13.98
CA LEU A 727 -0.20 0.29 -14.22
C LEU A 727 -1.72 0.22 -14.06
N ILE A 728 -2.27 1.13 -13.26
CA ILE A 728 -3.70 1.36 -13.17
C ILE A 728 -4.02 2.66 -13.88
N LEU A 729 -4.67 2.57 -15.05
CA LEU A 729 -5.20 3.74 -15.73
C LEU A 729 -6.60 4.04 -15.21
N ARG A 730 -6.83 5.27 -14.79
CA ARG A 730 -8.07 5.75 -14.18
C ARG A 730 -8.72 6.81 -15.06
N LEU A 731 -10.01 6.63 -15.31
CA LEU A 731 -10.87 7.58 -16.01
C LEU A 731 -12.06 7.88 -15.12
N ASP A 732 -12.14 9.09 -14.55
CA ASP A 732 -13.23 9.53 -13.68
C ASP A 732 -14.05 10.59 -14.39
N LEU A 733 -15.36 10.41 -14.49
CA LEU A 733 -16.32 11.40 -14.94
C LEU A 733 -17.09 11.91 -13.73
N ALA A 734 -16.96 13.18 -13.43
CA ALA A 734 -17.50 13.81 -12.24
C ALA A 734 -18.32 15.05 -12.57
N MET A 735 -19.30 15.37 -11.72
CA MET A 735 -20.11 16.57 -11.83
C MET A 735 -20.29 17.22 -10.44
N PRO A 736 -20.35 18.56 -10.36
CA PRO A 736 -20.66 19.25 -9.11
C PRO A 736 -22.13 19.05 -8.76
N LEU A 737 -22.39 18.74 -7.50
CA LEU A 737 -23.73 18.68 -6.91
C LEU A 737 -24.00 19.90 -6.04
N ARG A 738 -22.94 20.47 -5.46
CA ARG A 738 -23.03 21.69 -4.63
C ARG A 738 -21.83 22.58 -4.91
N VAL A 739 -22.12 23.85 -5.23
CA VAL A 739 -21.12 24.85 -5.63
C VAL A 739 -21.14 25.99 -4.61
N PRO A 740 -20.04 26.20 -3.82
CA PRO A 740 -20.05 27.09 -2.66
C PRO A 740 -20.17 28.59 -3.02
N TYR A 741 -19.71 29.01 -4.19
CA TYR A 741 -19.72 30.41 -4.64
C TYR A 741 -21.06 30.87 -5.28
N TYR A 742 -22.06 29.99 -5.33
CA TYR A 742 -23.43 30.39 -5.68
C TYR A 742 -24.13 31.03 -4.47
N GLU A 743 -25.20 31.77 -4.71
CA GLU A 743 -25.97 32.43 -3.64
C GLU A 743 -26.56 31.45 -2.64
N LYS A 744 -26.78 31.90 -1.40
CA LYS A 744 -27.44 31.07 -0.39
C LYS A 744 -28.83 30.65 -0.92
N GLY A 745 -29.12 29.37 -0.93
CA GLY A 745 -30.34 28.80 -1.52
C GLY A 745 -30.12 28.11 -2.88
N ASP A 746 -29.19 28.63 -3.67
CA ASP A 746 -28.90 28.16 -5.04
C ASP A 746 -27.64 27.28 -5.16
N ARG A 747 -27.00 26.96 -4.04
CA ARG A 747 -25.72 26.21 -4.01
C ARG A 747 -25.87 24.77 -4.46
N TRP A 748 -27.02 24.16 -4.26
CA TRP A 748 -27.31 22.84 -4.79
C TRP A 748 -27.70 22.95 -6.28
N THR A 749 -27.10 22.12 -7.11
CA THR A 749 -27.24 22.15 -8.58
C THR A 749 -27.89 20.88 -9.14
N VAL A 750 -28.45 20.04 -8.25
CA VAL A 750 -29.05 18.75 -8.64
C VAL A 750 -30.26 18.94 -9.55
N ASP A 751 -31.06 19.96 -9.33
CA ASP A 751 -32.21 20.35 -10.12
C ASP A 751 -31.84 20.92 -11.51
N ARG A 752 -30.59 21.33 -11.69
CA ARG A 752 -30.06 21.92 -12.93
C ARG A 752 -29.34 20.89 -13.81
N ILE A 753 -29.33 19.61 -13.42
CA ILE A 753 -28.66 18.56 -14.20
C ILE A 753 -29.37 18.37 -15.54
N ASN A 754 -28.66 18.63 -16.64
CA ASN A 754 -29.17 18.49 -17.99
C ASN A 754 -28.16 17.82 -18.91
N PHE A 755 -28.09 16.49 -18.87
CA PHE A 755 -27.20 15.71 -19.73
C PHE A 755 -27.51 15.85 -21.25
N GLY A 756 -28.70 16.34 -21.62
CA GLY A 756 -29.09 16.59 -22.99
C GLY A 756 -28.41 17.82 -23.58
N ASP A 757 -28.15 18.84 -22.75
CA ASP A 757 -27.55 20.12 -23.22
C ASP A 757 -26.02 20.01 -23.33
N SER A 758 -25.53 20.44 -24.50
CA SER A 758 -24.11 20.43 -24.79
C SER A 758 -23.32 21.46 -24.01
N SER A 759 -23.89 22.62 -23.72
CA SER A 759 -23.27 23.69 -22.93
C SER A 759 -23.15 23.22 -21.47
N TRP A 760 -24.20 22.68 -20.91
CA TRP A 760 -24.19 22.16 -19.56
C TRP A 760 -23.12 21.08 -19.37
N ARG A 761 -23.00 20.14 -20.34
CA ARG A 761 -21.96 19.08 -20.28
C ARG A 761 -20.55 19.64 -20.31
N LYS A 762 -20.30 20.65 -21.14
CA LYS A 762 -18.98 21.30 -21.24
C LYS A 762 -18.57 21.98 -19.95
N ASP A 763 -19.52 22.59 -19.25
CA ASP A 763 -19.25 23.38 -18.03
C ASP A 763 -19.23 22.54 -16.74
N ASN A 764 -20.03 21.45 -16.69
CA ASN A 764 -20.26 20.71 -15.46
C ASN A 764 -19.73 19.26 -15.46
N LEU A 765 -19.45 18.66 -16.63
CA LEU A 765 -18.84 17.32 -16.65
C LEU A 765 -17.32 17.43 -16.75
N ILE A 766 -16.66 16.97 -15.70
CA ILE A 766 -15.20 16.97 -15.60
C ILE A 766 -14.68 15.55 -15.78
N LEU A 767 -13.95 15.33 -16.87
CA LEU A 767 -13.21 14.10 -17.11
C LEU A 767 -11.80 14.24 -16.51
N ASN A 768 -11.49 13.36 -15.55
CA ASN A 768 -10.17 13.23 -14.98
C ASN A 768 -9.51 11.96 -15.51
N ILE A 769 -8.31 12.11 -16.07
CA ILE A 769 -7.46 11.00 -16.48
C ILE A 769 -6.27 10.96 -15.53
N ALA A 770 -6.04 9.83 -14.88
CA ALA A 770 -4.97 9.70 -13.89
C ALA A 770 -4.38 8.28 -13.86
N ILE A 771 -3.24 8.14 -13.21
CA ILE A 771 -2.57 6.87 -12.97
C ILE A 771 -2.68 6.54 -11.47
N GLY A 772 -3.05 5.30 -11.14
CA GLY A 772 -3.25 4.84 -9.77
C GLY A 772 -4.63 5.16 -9.18
N TYR A 773 -4.85 4.70 -7.93
CA TYR A 773 -6.04 5.05 -7.16
C TYR A 773 -5.95 6.49 -6.61
N PRO A 774 -7.08 7.18 -6.34
CA PRO A 774 -7.04 8.56 -5.83
C PRO A 774 -6.54 8.64 -4.39
N PHE A 775 -6.72 7.57 -3.62
CA PHE A 775 -6.26 7.43 -2.23
C PHE A 775 -6.22 5.96 -1.82
#